data_f1728e244c92c71b89dfb99ced6e2db4
#
_entry.id   f1728e244c92c71b89dfb99ced6e2db4
#
_cell.length_a   1.000
_cell.length_b   1.000
_cell.length_c   1.000
_cell.angle_alpha   90.00
_cell.angle_beta   90.00
_cell.angle_gamma   90.00
#
_symmetry.space_group_name_H-M   'P 1'
#
loop_
_entity.id
_entity.type
_entity.pdbx_description
1 polymer ?
#
loop_
_entity_poly.entity_id
_entity_poly.type
_entity_poly.pdbx_seq_one_letter_code
_entity_poly.pdbx_strand_id
1 'polypeptide(L)'
;MAVPPEPPGTMAVAPEPPGTVAAAPEPAGTMAAPVSDETRRSEPDSGGASRTSGRSVRTARSRPSVRRLGGGLVPIPTVPPADPMAAVLTDPVVSEGRRFCWRCGNPVGRSTAVRPATTVGTCETCEAPYDFRPSLHSGDMVSGQYEIQGCLAHGGLGWIYLAIDRNVSDRWVVLKGLLHAGDADAQAVAVAERQFLAEVAHPSIVKIHNFVEHPGPDGSPIGYIVMEYVGGQSLRAVLDTYERPARMPVAEAIAYVLEILPALDYLHSIGLTYNDLKPDNIMLTEDQVKLIDLGAVSTIEAYGNLYGTRGFQAPEIAKTGPTVATDIYTVGRTLAVLTLNMPMEHGRYRDGIPDPAEHPVLRRYEFFHRLLLSATDPDPARRFGSARAMAAQLAGVLREILALDTGAEHPQLSTVFSPQRSSFGTDELIRQTDAYADGIGRSPQLQASEIAAALPIPLMDPADPSAPLLAAAVHPEPRQALDALQEARDRAATDPENAPETLDLELSLAEVRLRLDMGESATVLYQLSRIRTYDWRIDWYTGLAELREQNYERAFAAFEAVLHVLPGEIAPKLALAANAELVLQQWDSPDPEQWRAYAEKFYGTVWRTDRAVVSAAFGLARQLAAAGRVEAAVDALDEVATSARCYTVARMTAVLLLLTAAPVAELDESTLHVAASRVQALPAGESRALQLRVLVLGAALAWLQAGNTPKRQNAKLLGAAFTERDLRDGTESGLRALARHAPGRQHRYALVDLANSIRAKTWF
;
A
#
# COMPACT_ATOMS: atom_id res chain seq x y z
N MET A 1 -13.35 25.86 -58.25
CA MET A 1 -14.25 27.02 -58.41
C MET A 1 -14.88 27.33 -57.07
N ALA A 2 -14.74 28.59 -56.66
CA ALA A 2 -15.31 29.30 -55.53
C ALA A 2 -14.64 29.07 -54.17
N VAL A 3 -13.84 30.05 -53.81
CA VAL A 3 -13.33 30.40 -52.49
C VAL A 3 -14.39 31.21 -51.75
N PRO A 4 -14.68 30.99 -50.46
CA PRO A 4 -15.46 31.88 -49.64
C PRO A 4 -14.58 32.95 -48.93
N PRO A 5 -15.14 34.14 -48.60
CA PRO A 5 -14.36 35.31 -48.19
C PRO A 5 -14.08 35.37 -46.69
N GLU A 6 -13.03 36.11 -46.33
CA GLU A 6 -12.65 36.51 -44.97
C GLU A 6 -13.65 37.49 -44.30
N PRO A 7 -13.78 37.45 -42.97
CA PRO A 7 -14.48 38.52 -42.24
C PRO A 7 -13.51 39.60 -41.72
N PRO A 8 -14.00 40.83 -41.48
CA PRO A 8 -13.18 41.98 -41.19
C PRO A 8 -12.79 42.09 -39.71
N GLY A 9 -11.62 42.65 -39.46
CA GLY A 9 -11.08 42.94 -38.15
C GLY A 9 -11.82 44.05 -37.39
N THR A 10 -11.83 43.90 -36.10
CA THR A 10 -12.22 44.97 -35.17
C THR A 10 -11.19 45.09 -34.06
N MET A 11 -10.57 46.25 -33.97
CA MET A 11 -9.69 46.67 -32.88
C MET A 11 -10.50 46.81 -31.59
N ALA A 12 -10.00 46.32 -30.47
CA ALA A 12 -10.46 46.63 -29.16
C ALA A 12 -9.32 47.12 -28.26
N VAL A 13 -9.59 48.26 -27.66
CA VAL A 13 -8.78 49.05 -26.75
C VAL A 13 -8.77 48.40 -25.36
N ALA A 14 -7.59 48.37 -24.73
CA ALA A 14 -7.41 47.98 -23.34
C ALA A 14 -7.81 49.11 -22.39
N PRO A 15 -8.38 48.85 -21.21
CA PRO A 15 -8.40 49.79 -20.10
C PRO A 15 -7.36 49.45 -19.01
N GLU A 16 -6.77 50.50 -18.48
CA GLU A 16 -5.84 50.55 -17.35
C GLU A 16 -6.52 50.24 -15.99
N PRO A 17 -5.77 49.86 -14.96
CA PRO A 17 -6.32 49.52 -13.66
C PRO A 17 -6.42 50.72 -12.71
N PRO A 18 -7.37 50.73 -11.78
CA PRO A 18 -7.38 51.69 -10.69
C PRO A 18 -6.79 51.13 -9.38
N GLY A 19 -6.07 51.97 -8.81
CA GLY A 19 -5.44 52.26 -7.55
C GLY A 19 -5.83 51.55 -6.25
N THR A 20 -4.79 51.47 -5.47
CA THR A 20 -4.60 51.16 -4.06
C THR A 20 -5.61 51.75 -3.08
N VAL A 21 -6.13 50.98 -2.12
CA VAL A 21 -6.47 51.45 -0.76
C VAL A 21 -6.36 50.35 0.29
N ALA A 22 -5.51 50.61 1.30
CA ALA A 22 -5.59 50.41 2.75
C ALA A 22 -5.82 49.02 3.39
N ALA A 23 -4.79 48.63 4.13
CA ALA A 23 -4.69 48.11 5.51
C ALA A 23 -5.85 47.32 6.13
N ALA A 24 -5.53 46.07 6.50
CA ALA A 24 -6.29 45.24 7.45
C ALA A 24 -5.79 45.42 8.89
N PRO A 25 -6.66 45.28 9.89
CA PRO A 25 -6.26 45.23 11.29
C PRO A 25 -5.96 43.79 11.79
N GLU A 26 -4.98 43.70 12.65
CA GLU A 26 -4.60 42.47 13.39
C GLU A 26 -5.69 42.03 14.39
N PRO A 27 -5.84 40.75 14.70
CA PRO A 27 -6.62 40.28 15.83
C PRO A 27 -5.78 40.13 17.11
N ALA A 28 -6.41 40.58 18.19
CA ALA A 28 -5.87 40.62 19.53
C ALA A 28 -5.74 39.26 20.22
N GLY A 29 -4.72 39.21 21.01
CA GLY A 29 -4.35 38.48 22.21
C GLY A 29 -5.14 37.26 22.69
N THR A 30 -4.42 36.17 22.82
CA THR A 30 -4.82 34.98 23.59
C THR A 30 -4.34 35.12 25.04
N MET A 31 -5.24 35.01 25.99
CA MET A 31 -4.98 35.00 27.44
C MET A 31 -4.36 33.68 27.88
N ALA A 32 -3.30 33.73 28.63
CA ALA A 32 -2.68 32.62 29.36
C ALA A 32 -3.36 32.44 30.72
N ALA A 33 -3.60 31.20 31.13
CA ALA A 33 -4.01 30.83 32.47
C ALA A 33 -2.79 30.35 33.28
N PRO A 34 -2.78 30.51 34.63
CA PRO A 34 -1.58 30.44 35.44
C PRO A 34 -1.22 29.03 35.94
N VAL A 35 0.08 28.78 35.99
CA VAL A 35 0.69 27.61 36.62
C VAL A 35 0.93 27.97 38.10
N SER A 36 0.48 27.09 38.99
CA SER A 36 0.76 27.17 40.44
C SER A 36 2.12 26.54 40.77
N ASP A 37 2.87 27.33 41.50
CA ASP A 37 4.18 27.08 42.09
C ASP A 37 4.03 26.30 43.40
N GLU A 38 4.81 25.27 43.61
CA GLU A 38 5.15 24.81 44.97
C GLU A 38 6.62 24.45 45.09
N THR A 39 7.26 25.31 45.83
CA THR A 39 8.62 25.35 46.30
C THR A 39 9.03 24.20 47.22
N ARG A 40 10.25 23.68 47.06
CA ARG A 40 11.09 23.32 48.21
C ARG A 40 12.58 23.66 47.98
N ARG A 41 13.06 24.55 48.82
CA ARG A 41 14.45 24.98 48.96
C ARG A 41 15.32 23.89 49.60
N SER A 42 16.59 23.85 49.19
CA SER A 42 17.75 23.80 50.10
C SER A 42 19.03 24.16 49.33
N GLU A 43 19.66 25.23 49.71
CA GLU A 43 21.04 25.65 49.51
C GLU A 43 21.81 25.37 50.81
N PRO A 44 23.15 25.66 50.90
CA PRO A 44 24.28 25.65 49.96
C PRO A 44 25.50 24.90 50.49
N ASP A 45 26.49 24.63 49.67
CA ASP A 45 27.89 24.86 50.18
C ASP A 45 28.89 25.18 49.07
N SER A 46 29.85 25.95 49.46
CA SER A 46 30.81 26.77 48.77
C SER A 46 32.11 26.04 48.39
N GLY A 47 32.75 26.48 47.31
CA GLY A 47 34.19 26.30 47.20
C GLY A 47 34.81 26.24 45.81
N GLY A 48 35.50 27.34 45.44
CA GLY A 48 36.80 27.24 44.77
C GLY A 48 36.87 27.41 43.24
N ALA A 49 37.34 28.57 42.85
CA ALA A 49 37.73 28.91 41.49
C ALA A 49 38.93 28.12 40.97
N SER A 50 38.90 27.72 39.70
CA SER A 50 40.08 27.75 38.82
C SER A 50 39.68 27.79 37.36
N ARG A 51 40.14 28.85 36.66
CA ARG A 51 40.01 29.01 35.22
C ARG A 51 41.05 28.14 34.52
N THR A 52 40.64 27.16 33.71
CA THR A 52 41.48 26.65 32.64
C THR A 52 40.59 26.44 31.40
N SER A 53 40.93 27.19 30.36
CA SER A 53 40.37 27.09 29.03
C SER A 53 40.71 25.72 28.43
N GLY A 54 39.76 24.79 28.50
CA GLY A 54 39.81 23.50 27.82
C GLY A 54 38.90 23.55 26.60
N ARG A 55 39.50 23.58 25.44
CA ARG A 55 38.86 23.35 24.14
C ARG A 55 38.20 21.96 24.20
N SER A 56 36.91 21.88 24.49
CA SER A 56 36.17 20.62 24.40
C SER A 56 35.99 20.22 22.94
N VAL A 57 36.87 19.33 22.50
CA VAL A 57 36.59 18.53 21.28
C VAL A 57 35.35 17.73 21.58
N ARG A 58 34.23 18.19 21.09
CA ARG A 58 33.01 17.37 21.00
C ARG A 58 33.25 16.25 20.01
N THR A 59 33.74 15.11 20.49
CA THR A 59 33.58 13.84 19.79
C THR A 59 32.08 13.46 19.89
N ALA A 60 31.27 14.05 19.02
CA ALA A 60 29.98 13.50 18.73
C ALA A 60 30.23 12.15 18.01
N ARG A 61 30.28 11.08 18.79
CA ARG A 61 30.00 9.74 18.23
C ARG A 61 28.53 9.77 17.83
N SER A 62 28.24 10.26 16.62
CA SER A 62 26.98 10.02 15.99
C SER A 62 26.86 8.49 15.81
N ARG A 63 25.95 7.88 16.56
CA ARG A 63 25.44 6.55 16.19
C ARG A 63 24.99 6.69 14.74
N PRO A 64 25.34 5.75 13.83
CA PRO A 64 24.79 5.77 12.49
C PRO A 64 23.27 5.79 12.64
N SER A 65 22.65 6.88 12.22
CA SER A 65 21.19 6.97 12.19
C SER A 65 20.76 5.99 11.11
N VAL A 66 20.13 4.88 11.51
CA VAL A 66 19.50 3.95 10.56
C VAL A 66 18.42 4.75 9.87
N ARG A 67 18.63 5.07 8.61
CA ARG A 67 17.63 5.72 7.79
C ARG A 67 16.49 4.74 7.53
N ARG A 68 15.24 5.22 7.60
CA ARG A 68 14.06 4.43 7.27
C ARG A 68 13.32 5.10 6.12
N LEU A 69 12.97 4.31 5.12
CA LEU A 69 12.17 4.70 3.96
C LEU A 69 10.83 3.95 3.96
N GLY A 70 10.01 4.19 2.91
CA GLY A 70 8.71 3.54 2.79
C GLY A 70 7.78 3.90 3.94
N GLY A 71 7.63 5.19 4.22
CA GLY A 71 6.84 5.67 5.37
C GLY A 71 7.47 5.35 6.73
N GLY A 72 8.79 5.20 6.79
CA GLY A 72 9.52 4.88 8.02
C GLY A 72 9.54 3.41 8.41
N LEU A 73 9.11 2.51 7.54
CA LEU A 73 8.96 1.09 7.83
C LEU A 73 10.24 0.29 7.58
N VAL A 74 10.98 0.59 6.49
CA VAL A 74 12.11 -0.21 6.02
C VAL A 74 13.43 0.46 6.39
N PRO A 75 14.30 -0.20 7.19
CA PRO A 75 15.64 0.30 7.46
C PRO A 75 16.51 0.12 6.20
N ILE A 76 17.12 1.20 5.73
CA ILE A 76 17.96 1.20 4.54
C ILE A 76 19.42 1.46 4.94
N PRO A 77 20.41 0.79 4.31
CA PRO A 77 21.80 1.10 4.49
C PRO A 77 22.10 2.58 4.18
N THR A 78 22.91 3.23 5.01
CA THR A 78 23.37 4.59 4.72
C THR A 78 24.36 4.57 3.57
N VAL A 79 24.13 5.41 2.55
CA VAL A 79 25.09 5.64 1.49
C VAL A 79 26.08 6.70 1.98
N PRO A 80 27.39 6.40 2.06
CA PRO A 80 28.36 7.39 2.47
C PRO A 80 28.44 8.54 1.44
N PRO A 81 28.72 9.78 1.87
CA PRO A 81 28.95 10.88 0.94
C PRO A 81 30.10 10.52 0.01
N ALA A 82 29.83 10.54 -1.29
CA ALA A 82 30.82 10.24 -2.31
C ALA A 82 31.66 11.50 -2.63
N ASP A 83 32.97 11.34 -2.74
CA ASP A 83 33.82 12.39 -3.32
C ASP A 83 33.41 12.59 -4.78
N PRO A 84 32.99 13.80 -5.21
CA PRO A 84 32.61 14.06 -6.58
C PRO A 84 33.69 13.69 -7.59
N MET A 85 34.96 13.89 -7.25
CA MET A 85 36.08 13.55 -8.10
C MET A 85 36.27 12.04 -8.32
N ALA A 86 35.85 11.21 -7.38
CA ALA A 86 35.90 9.77 -7.53
C ALA A 86 34.92 9.24 -8.60
N ALA A 87 33.92 10.02 -9.00
CA ALA A 87 32.98 9.68 -10.06
C ALA A 87 33.51 10.02 -11.46
N VAL A 88 34.60 10.77 -11.59
CA VAL A 88 35.21 11.17 -12.88
C VAL A 88 35.86 9.97 -13.53
N LEU A 89 35.51 9.72 -14.80
CA LEU A 89 36.11 8.66 -15.60
C LEU A 89 37.56 8.97 -15.93
N THR A 90 38.48 8.05 -15.67
CA THR A 90 39.90 8.15 -15.98
C THR A 90 40.19 8.06 -17.48
N ASP A 91 39.39 7.25 -18.19
CA ASP A 91 39.45 7.09 -19.65
C ASP A 91 38.03 7.13 -20.24
N PRO A 92 37.54 8.32 -20.67
CA PRO A 92 36.19 8.50 -21.14
C PRO A 92 36.00 7.95 -22.56
N VAL A 93 35.80 6.66 -22.71
CA VAL A 93 35.54 5.95 -23.96
C VAL A 93 34.15 5.37 -24.00
N VAL A 94 33.38 5.66 -25.07
CA VAL A 94 32.09 5.00 -25.31
C VAL A 94 32.34 3.60 -25.87
N SER A 95 31.86 2.56 -25.16
CA SER A 95 31.99 1.16 -25.60
C SER A 95 31.30 0.93 -26.95
N GLU A 96 31.88 0.08 -27.80
CA GLU A 96 31.37 -0.20 -29.16
C GLU A 96 29.90 -0.62 -29.18
N GLY A 97 29.47 -1.39 -28.19
CA GLY A 97 28.07 -1.85 -28.04
C GLY A 97 27.08 -0.70 -27.85
N ARG A 98 27.54 0.46 -27.36
CA ARG A 98 26.71 1.66 -27.10
C ARG A 98 26.85 2.74 -28.20
N ARG A 99 27.58 2.48 -29.31
CA ARG A 99 27.74 3.42 -30.41
C ARG A 99 26.64 3.23 -31.44
N PHE A 100 25.72 4.19 -31.50
CA PHE A 100 24.59 4.24 -32.42
C PHE A 100 24.52 5.59 -33.11
N CYS A 101 24.12 5.61 -34.37
CA CYS A 101 23.90 6.84 -35.11
C CYS A 101 22.75 7.65 -34.50
N TRP A 102 22.95 8.90 -34.18
CA TRP A 102 21.97 9.79 -33.59
C TRP A 102 20.74 10.03 -34.49
N ARG A 103 20.93 9.94 -35.85
CA ARG A 103 19.87 10.19 -36.83
C ARG A 103 19.01 8.97 -37.15
N CYS A 104 19.61 7.78 -37.36
CA CYS A 104 18.91 6.60 -37.85
C CYS A 104 18.91 5.42 -36.83
N GLY A 105 19.59 5.56 -35.69
CA GLY A 105 19.67 4.52 -34.66
C GLY A 105 20.49 3.28 -35.02
N ASN A 106 21.11 3.24 -36.23
CA ASN A 106 21.94 2.11 -36.62
C ASN A 106 23.28 2.07 -35.87
N PRO A 107 23.85 0.87 -35.61
CA PRO A 107 25.18 0.75 -35.04
C PRO A 107 26.24 1.44 -35.90
N VAL A 108 27.13 2.22 -35.27
CA VAL A 108 28.23 2.92 -35.96
C VAL A 108 29.54 2.78 -35.21
N GLY A 109 30.68 2.94 -35.91
CA GLY A 109 32.00 2.98 -35.30
C GLY A 109 32.41 1.71 -34.55
N ARG A 110 31.82 0.58 -34.88
CA ARG A 110 32.13 -0.74 -34.27
C ARG A 110 33.16 -1.48 -35.07
N SER A 111 33.97 -2.31 -34.38
CA SER A 111 34.91 -3.20 -35.05
C SER A 111 34.17 -4.26 -35.88
N THR A 112 34.73 -4.61 -37.03
CA THR A 112 34.29 -5.71 -37.87
C THR A 112 35.49 -6.59 -38.17
N ALA A 113 35.30 -7.72 -38.83
CA ALA A 113 36.42 -8.60 -39.24
C ALA A 113 37.44 -7.92 -40.14
N VAL A 114 37.09 -6.79 -40.76
CA VAL A 114 37.89 -6.07 -41.77
C VAL A 114 38.33 -4.67 -41.35
N ARG A 115 37.63 -4.07 -40.34
CA ARG A 115 37.89 -2.68 -39.94
C ARG A 115 37.98 -2.59 -38.39
N PRO A 116 38.96 -1.82 -37.86
CA PRO A 116 39.02 -1.50 -36.45
C PRO A 116 37.85 -0.57 -36.03
N ALA A 117 37.50 -0.54 -34.75
CA ALA A 117 36.54 0.41 -34.22
C ALA A 117 37.02 1.86 -34.36
N THR A 118 36.09 2.77 -34.64
CA THR A 118 36.37 4.21 -34.75
C THR A 118 35.43 4.99 -33.86
N THR A 119 35.94 6.02 -33.18
CA THR A 119 35.12 6.93 -32.37
C THR A 119 34.52 8.09 -33.15
N VAL A 120 35.08 8.33 -34.35
CA VAL A 120 34.67 9.41 -35.24
C VAL A 120 34.48 8.86 -36.66
N GLY A 121 33.46 9.35 -37.36
CA GLY A 121 33.16 8.92 -38.73
C GLY A 121 31.80 9.38 -39.23
N THR A 122 31.35 8.75 -40.31
CA THR A 122 30.03 8.94 -40.92
C THR A 122 29.23 7.64 -40.89
N CYS A 123 27.93 7.71 -40.64
CA CYS A 123 27.04 6.55 -40.65
C CYS A 123 26.89 6.00 -42.08
N GLU A 124 27.15 4.72 -42.29
CA GLU A 124 27.03 4.06 -43.58
C GLU A 124 25.59 4.02 -44.15
N THR A 125 24.57 4.20 -43.27
CA THR A 125 23.16 4.12 -43.67
C THR A 125 22.53 5.45 -44.04
N CYS A 126 22.90 6.54 -43.32
CA CYS A 126 22.25 7.84 -43.50
C CYS A 126 23.24 9.02 -43.66
N GLU A 127 24.54 8.73 -43.77
CA GLU A 127 25.64 9.69 -43.94
C GLU A 127 25.77 10.75 -42.86
N ALA A 128 25.04 10.59 -41.72
CA ALA A 128 25.16 11.51 -40.59
C ALA A 128 26.53 11.35 -39.92
N PRO A 129 27.26 12.45 -39.60
CA PRO A 129 28.50 12.37 -38.86
C PRO A 129 28.28 11.89 -37.43
N TYR A 130 29.24 11.17 -36.85
CA TYR A 130 29.28 10.83 -35.45
C TYR A 130 30.66 11.11 -34.86
N ASP A 131 30.66 11.61 -33.60
CA ASP A 131 31.86 11.77 -32.79
C ASP A 131 31.52 11.39 -31.35
N PHE A 132 32.15 10.32 -30.83
CA PHE A 132 31.96 9.81 -29.48
C PHE A 132 33.05 10.29 -28.51
N ARG A 133 33.92 11.19 -28.89
CA ARG A 133 34.92 11.79 -28.01
C ARG A 133 34.28 12.87 -27.13
N PRO A 134 34.79 13.10 -25.91
CA PRO A 134 34.39 14.25 -25.13
C PRO A 134 34.68 15.57 -25.86
N SER A 135 33.72 16.49 -25.85
CA SER A 135 33.86 17.82 -26.43
C SER A 135 34.49 18.82 -25.46
N LEU A 136 34.47 18.53 -24.16
CA LEU A 136 35.05 19.36 -23.09
C LEU A 136 36.10 18.56 -22.31
N HIS A 137 37.15 19.26 -21.85
CA HIS A 137 38.27 18.70 -21.11
C HIS A 137 38.37 19.33 -19.73
N SER A 138 39.08 18.66 -18.81
CA SER A 138 39.36 19.22 -17.49
C SER A 138 40.07 20.57 -17.60
N GLY A 139 39.58 21.59 -16.90
CA GLY A 139 40.07 22.96 -16.93
C GLY A 139 39.35 23.87 -17.94
N ASP A 140 38.53 23.34 -18.87
CA ASP A 140 37.73 24.18 -19.76
C ASP A 140 36.70 24.99 -19.00
N MET A 141 36.52 26.25 -19.40
CA MET A 141 35.62 27.19 -18.78
C MET A 141 34.37 27.41 -19.66
N VAL A 142 33.25 26.82 -19.30
CA VAL A 142 31.99 26.96 -20.03
C VAL A 142 31.26 28.21 -19.57
N SER A 143 30.86 29.06 -20.54
CA SER A 143 30.17 30.35 -20.29
C SER A 143 30.93 31.27 -19.29
N GLY A 144 32.24 31.12 -19.11
CA GLY A 144 33.02 31.91 -18.16
C GLY A 144 32.69 31.67 -16.68
N GLN A 145 31.94 30.63 -16.36
CA GLN A 145 31.42 30.34 -15.04
C GLN A 145 31.69 28.90 -14.56
N TYR A 146 31.54 27.93 -15.45
CA TYR A 146 31.58 26.52 -15.07
C TYR A 146 32.88 25.88 -15.48
N GLU A 147 33.76 25.58 -14.50
CA GLU A 147 35.05 24.92 -14.74
C GLU A 147 34.87 23.39 -14.74
N ILE A 148 35.15 22.79 -15.90
CA ILE A 148 35.02 21.35 -16.10
C ILE A 148 36.09 20.61 -15.28
N GLN A 149 35.69 19.58 -14.57
CA GLN A 149 36.58 18.69 -13.81
C GLN A 149 36.81 17.36 -14.52
N GLY A 150 35.87 16.89 -15.35
CA GLY A 150 36.00 15.69 -16.17
C GLY A 150 34.66 15.09 -16.55
N CYS A 151 34.70 13.96 -17.27
CA CYS A 151 33.52 13.23 -17.69
C CYS A 151 33.00 12.28 -16.60
N LEU A 152 31.69 12.30 -16.35
CA LEU A 152 31.04 11.36 -15.46
C LEU A 152 30.46 10.15 -16.20
N ALA A 153 29.84 10.36 -17.36
CA ALA A 153 29.15 9.34 -18.13
C ALA A 153 28.92 9.81 -19.59
N HIS A 154 28.53 8.87 -20.43
CA HIS A 154 27.97 9.16 -21.76
C HIS A 154 26.53 8.65 -21.80
N GLY A 155 25.56 9.53 -22.02
CA GLY A 155 24.13 9.24 -22.15
C GLY A 155 23.65 9.26 -23.60
N GLY A 156 22.37 9.08 -23.82
CA GLY A 156 21.73 9.14 -25.15
C GLY A 156 21.83 10.51 -25.83
N LEU A 157 21.96 11.58 -25.05
CA LEU A 157 22.09 12.97 -25.53
C LEU A 157 23.52 13.49 -25.53
N GLY A 158 24.53 12.68 -25.23
CA GLY A 158 25.93 13.08 -25.24
C GLY A 158 26.63 12.85 -23.89
N TRP A 159 27.80 13.49 -23.75
CA TRP A 159 28.61 13.41 -22.55
C TRP A 159 28.03 14.21 -21.39
N ILE A 160 28.24 13.69 -20.21
CA ILE A 160 27.87 14.30 -18.93
C ILE A 160 29.15 14.63 -18.17
N TYR A 161 29.32 15.91 -17.80
CA TYR A 161 30.52 16.42 -17.18
C TYR A 161 30.30 16.86 -15.75
N LEU A 162 31.26 16.59 -14.87
CA LEU A 162 31.35 17.22 -13.57
C LEU A 162 32.03 18.59 -13.74
N ALA A 163 31.46 19.59 -13.07
CA ALA A 163 32.05 20.95 -13.12
C ALA A 163 31.88 21.65 -11.72
N ILE A 164 32.64 22.74 -11.59
CA ILE A 164 32.52 23.65 -10.45
C ILE A 164 31.95 24.99 -10.94
N ASP A 165 30.85 25.42 -10.29
CA ASP A 165 30.29 26.75 -10.50
C ASP A 165 31.10 27.78 -9.72
N ARG A 166 32.01 28.53 -10.41
CA ARG A 166 32.91 29.49 -9.80
C ARG A 166 32.21 30.76 -9.32
N ASN A 167 30.98 31.02 -9.78
CA ASN A 167 30.22 32.19 -9.38
C ASN A 167 29.38 31.94 -8.12
N VAL A 168 29.18 30.68 -7.72
CA VAL A 168 28.33 30.31 -6.56
C VAL A 168 29.14 29.42 -5.60
N SER A 169 30.08 30.03 -4.88
CA SER A 169 30.86 29.39 -3.79
C SER A 169 31.47 28.04 -4.15
N ASP A 170 32.02 27.92 -5.36
CA ASP A 170 32.63 26.69 -5.86
C ASP A 170 31.74 25.45 -5.74
N ARG A 171 30.46 25.63 -6.05
CA ARG A 171 29.47 24.58 -5.96
C ARG A 171 29.65 23.53 -7.06
N TRP A 172 29.59 22.25 -6.69
CA TRP A 172 29.55 21.15 -7.66
C TRP A 172 28.27 21.13 -8.47
N VAL A 173 28.41 21.04 -9.78
CA VAL A 173 27.31 20.96 -10.74
C VAL A 173 27.62 19.92 -11.83
N VAL A 174 26.59 19.51 -12.53
CA VAL A 174 26.68 18.61 -13.69
C VAL A 174 26.27 19.36 -14.96
N LEU A 175 27.09 19.25 -16.01
CA LEU A 175 26.75 19.74 -17.33
C LEU A 175 26.39 18.55 -18.23
N LYS A 176 25.17 18.54 -18.78
CA LYS A 176 24.71 17.53 -19.74
C LYS A 176 24.59 18.17 -21.10
N GLY A 177 25.39 17.66 -22.06
CA GLY A 177 25.36 18.13 -23.44
C GLY A 177 24.01 17.85 -24.10
N LEU A 178 23.51 18.81 -24.87
CA LEU A 178 22.38 18.63 -25.78
C LEU A 178 22.92 18.18 -27.13
N LEU A 179 22.35 17.11 -27.70
CA LEU A 179 22.78 16.64 -29.03
C LEU A 179 22.63 17.75 -30.08
N HIS A 180 23.61 17.79 -31.00
CA HIS A 180 23.57 18.62 -32.21
C HIS A 180 22.35 18.20 -33.05
N ALA A 181 21.30 18.99 -33.06
CA ALA A 181 20.44 19.07 -34.21
C ALA A 181 21.15 19.99 -35.19
N GLY A 182 21.56 19.52 -36.37
CA GLY A 182 22.25 20.30 -37.38
C GLY A 182 21.39 21.42 -38.02
N ASP A 183 20.34 21.85 -37.34
CA ASP A 183 19.41 22.89 -37.73
C ASP A 183 19.24 23.83 -36.51
N ALA A 184 19.68 25.07 -36.68
CA ALA A 184 19.63 26.11 -35.63
C ALA A 184 18.19 26.41 -35.16
N ASP A 185 17.20 26.27 -36.02
CA ASP A 185 15.80 26.47 -35.70
C ASP A 185 15.25 25.33 -34.82
N ALA A 186 15.63 24.08 -35.12
CA ALA A 186 15.29 22.93 -34.27
C ALA A 186 15.96 22.99 -32.89
N GLN A 187 17.15 23.57 -32.80
CA GLN A 187 17.88 23.77 -31.56
C GLN A 187 17.21 24.83 -30.67
N ALA A 188 16.78 25.96 -31.25
CA ALA A 188 16.06 27.02 -30.55
C ALA A 188 14.70 26.52 -30.00
N VAL A 189 13.97 25.72 -30.78
CA VAL A 189 12.73 25.07 -30.34
C VAL A 189 13.00 24.08 -29.20
N ALA A 190 14.04 23.24 -29.32
CA ALA A 190 14.40 22.28 -28.29
C ALA A 190 14.86 22.95 -26.97
N VAL A 191 15.48 24.12 -27.03
CA VAL A 191 15.84 24.94 -25.85
C VAL A 191 14.58 25.57 -25.24
N ALA A 192 13.71 26.15 -26.07
CA ALA A 192 12.45 26.75 -25.60
C ALA A 192 11.49 25.69 -24.96
N GLU A 193 11.36 24.52 -25.59
CA GLU A 193 10.57 23.41 -25.07
C GLU A 193 11.09 22.88 -23.73
N ARG A 194 12.36 23.13 -23.39
CA ARG A 194 12.98 22.66 -22.15
C ARG A 194 13.10 23.74 -21.07
N GLN A 195 12.79 24.99 -21.37
CA GLN A 195 12.80 26.07 -20.37
C GLN A 195 11.81 25.78 -19.22
N PHE A 196 10.68 25.12 -19.49
CA PHE A 196 9.72 24.72 -18.44
C PHE A 196 10.35 23.76 -17.42
N LEU A 197 11.39 23.00 -17.79
CA LEU A 197 12.09 22.12 -16.85
C LEU A 197 12.81 22.89 -15.73
N ALA A 198 13.14 24.17 -15.94
CA ALA A 198 13.73 25.01 -14.92
C ALA A 198 12.71 25.40 -13.82
N GLU A 199 11.41 25.30 -14.11
CA GLU A 199 10.34 25.59 -13.16
C GLU A 199 10.01 24.36 -12.29
N VAL A 200 10.50 23.16 -12.67
CA VAL A 200 10.30 21.93 -11.89
C VAL A 200 11.07 22.04 -10.57
N ALA A 201 10.34 22.10 -9.47
CA ALA A 201 10.89 22.21 -8.13
C ALA A 201 10.28 21.17 -7.17
N HIS A 202 10.97 20.05 -7.00
CA HIS A 202 10.58 18.99 -6.07
C HIS A 202 11.81 18.39 -5.39
N PRO A 203 11.80 18.09 -4.07
CA PRO A 203 12.99 17.59 -3.36
C PRO A 203 13.55 16.29 -3.93
N SER A 204 12.70 15.39 -4.44
CA SER A 204 13.09 14.11 -5.04
C SER A 204 13.33 14.22 -6.56
N ILE A 205 13.50 15.42 -7.14
CA ILE A 205 13.88 15.64 -8.52
C ILE A 205 15.18 16.46 -8.55
N VAL A 206 16.09 16.13 -9.46
CA VAL A 206 17.31 16.91 -9.67
C VAL A 206 16.96 18.33 -10.11
N LYS A 207 17.57 19.32 -9.46
CA LYS A 207 17.31 20.73 -9.77
C LYS A 207 18.13 21.17 -10.98
N ILE A 208 17.47 21.77 -11.97
CA ILE A 208 18.13 22.48 -13.07
C ILE A 208 18.48 23.89 -12.59
N HIS A 209 19.72 24.30 -12.82
CA HIS A 209 20.24 25.60 -12.41
C HIS A 209 20.30 26.60 -13.54
N ASN A 210 20.67 26.12 -14.76
CA ASN A 210 20.88 27.00 -15.90
C ASN A 210 20.89 26.23 -17.24
N PHE A 211 20.74 26.95 -18.31
CA PHE A 211 21.03 26.52 -19.68
C PHE A 211 22.11 27.43 -20.25
N VAL A 212 23.19 26.84 -20.77
CA VAL A 212 24.33 27.61 -21.27
C VAL A 212 24.79 27.06 -22.61
N GLU A 213 25.45 27.92 -23.42
CA GLU A 213 26.07 27.54 -24.66
C GLU A 213 27.58 27.68 -24.56
N HIS A 214 28.28 26.81 -25.26
CA HIS A 214 29.74 26.84 -25.38
C HIS A 214 30.14 26.48 -26.83
N PRO A 215 31.15 27.17 -27.43
CA PRO A 215 31.62 26.83 -28.75
C PRO A 215 32.15 25.39 -28.84
N GLY A 216 31.66 24.63 -29.81
CA GLY A 216 32.18 23.30 -30.13
C GLY A 216 33.52 23.32 -30.85
N PRO A 217 34.12 22.15 -31.15
CA PRO A 217 35.39 22.05 -31.86
C PRO A 217 35.39 22.67 -33.26
N ASP A 218 34.21 22.76 -33.86
CA ASP A 218 33.99 23.37 -35.19
C ASP A 218 33.52 24.84 -35.11
N GLY A 219 33.45 25.39 -33.89
CA GLY A 219 32.95 26.74 -33.60
C GLY A 219 31.45 26.88 -33.55
N SER A 220 30.68 25.83 -33.81
CA SER A 220 29.23 25.83 -33.63
C SER A 220 28.86 25.85 -32.11
N PRO A 221 27.77 26.54 -31.71
CA PRO A 221 27.37 26.56 -30.30
C PRO A 221 26.80 25.19 -29.92
N ILE A 222 27.29 24.64 -28.81
CA ILE A 222 26.77 23.44 -28.16
C ILE A 222 26.03 23.88 -26.88
N GLY A 223 24.76 23.49 -26.76
CA GLY A 223 23.97 23.74 -25.54
C GLY A 223 24.26 22.74 -24.45
N TYR A 224 24.27 23.21 -23.20
CA TYR A 224 24.41 22.39 -22.00
C TYR A 224 23.33 22.73 -20.97
N ILE A 225 22.75 21.69 -20.37
CA ILE A 225 21.92 21.84 -19.19
C ILE A 225 22.81 21.76 -17.95
N VAL A 226 22.80 22.80 -17.14
CA VAL A 226 23.52 22.84 -15.85
C VAL A 226 22.54 22.43 -14.73
N MET A 227 22.89 21.37 -14.01
CA MET A 227 22.02 20.81 -12.96
C MET A 227 22.79 20.50 -11.68
N GLU A 228 22.05 20.27 -10.61
CA GLU A 228 22.56 19.84 -9.32
C GLU A 228 23.43 18.58 -9.47
N TYR A 229 24.62 18.58 -8.82
CA TYR A 229 25.35 17.33 -8.64
C TYR A 229 24.70 16.52 -7.51
N VAL A 230 24.22 15.33 -7.83
CA VAL A 230 23.63 14.39 -6.87
C VAL A 230 24.67 13.32 -6.55
N GLY A 231 25.38 13.48 -5.44
CA GLY A 231 26.34 12.49 -4.94
C GLY A 231 25.63 11.27 -4.36
N GLY A 232 26.15 10.07 -4.66
CA GLY A 232 25.56 8.83 -4.15
C GLY A 232 25.68 7.67 -5.13
N GLN A 233 24.74 6.71 -5.06
CA GLN A 233 24.71 5.52 -5.90
C GLN A 233 23.36 5.41 -6.63
N SER A 234 23.38 5.04 -7.91
CA SER A 234 22.13 4.70 -8.60
C SER A 234 21.57 3.37 -8.10
N LEU A 235 20.24 3.21 -8.17
CA LEU A 235 19.63 1.89 -7.88
C LEU A 235 20.16 0.80 -8.80
N ARG A 236 20.66 1.17 -9.98
CA ARG A 236 21.36 0.24 -10.87
C ARG A 236 22.66 -0.27 -10.25
N ALA A 237 23.48 0.62 -9.71
CA ALA A 237 24.72 0.24 -9.03
C ALA A 237 24.42 -0.62 -7.80
N VAL A 238 23.38 -0.29 -7.03
CA VAL A 238 22.93 -1.12 -5.90
C VAL A 238 22.45 -2.48 -6.38
N LEU A 239 21.63 -2.55 -7.43
CA LEU A 239 21.17 -3.82 -8.01
C LEU A 239 22.32 -4.71 -8.49
N ASP A 240 23.37 -4.13 -9.04
CA ASP A 240 24.54 -4.86 -9.55
C ASP A 240 25.42 -5.42 -8.44
N THR A 241 25.20 -5.05 -7.16
CA THR A 241 25.86 -5.72 -6.00
C THR A 241 25.25 -7.08 -5.68
N TYR A 242 24.03 -7.38 -6.15
CA TYR A 242 23.38 -8.67 -5.96
C TYR A 242 23.84 -9.65 -7.05
N GLU A 243 24.48 -10.75 -6.65
CA GLU A 243 24.85 -11.81 -7.58
C GLU A 243 23.61 -12.56 -8.10
N ARG A 244 23.49 -12.71 -9.41
CA ARG A 244 22.38 -13.47 -10.01
C ARG A 244 22.38 -14.92 -9.55
N PRO A 245 21.23 -15.56 -9.21
CA PRO A 245 19.85 -15.08 -9.44
C PRO A 245 19.29 -14.14 -8.36
N ALA A 246 20.04 -13.83 -7.29
CA ALA A 246 19.58 -12.94 -6.24
C ALA A 246 19.24 -11.55 -6.79
N ARG A 247 18.27 -10.92 -6.15
CA ARG A 247 17.78 -9.58 -6.46
C ARG A 247 17.56 -8.80 -5.17
N MET A 248 17.26 -7.50 -5.34
CA MET A 248 16.91 -6.64 -4.22
C MET A 248 15.71 -7.20 -3.46
N PRO A 249 15.70 -7.20 -2.10
CA PRO A 249 14.53 -7.54 -1.32
C PRO A 249 13.32 -6.71 -1.71
N VAL A 250 12.14 -7.33 -1.82
CA VAL A 250 10.94 -6.64 -2.31
C VAL A 250 10.58 -5.44 -1.43
N ALA A 251 10.70 -5.56 -0.12
CA ALA A 251 10.43 -4.46 0.81
C ALA A 251 11.34 -3.23 0.57
N GLU A 252 12.64 -3.47 0.28
CA GLU A 252 13.59 -2.39 -0.03
C GLU A 252 13.26 -1.71 -1.37
N ALA A 253 13.00 -2.49 -2.42
CA ALA A 253 12.63 -1.97 -3.73
C ALA A 253 11.36 -1.12 -3.66
N ILE A 254 10.35 -1.59 -2.92
CA ILE A 254 9.12 -0.84 -2.68
C ILE A 254 9.42 0.46 -1.92
N ALA A 255 10.25 0.39 -0.88
CA ALA A 255 10.57 1.57 -0.08
C ALA A 255 11.25 2.66 -0.92
N TYR A 256 12.17 2.31 -1.81
CA TYR A 256 12.79 3.28 -2.73
C TYR A 256 11.78 3.89 -3.70
N VAL A 257 10.91 3.08 -4.28
CA VAL A 257 9.90 3.56 -5.25
C VAL A 257 8.87 4.46 -4.57
N LEU A 258 8.48 4.17 -3.34
CA LEU A 258 7.56 5.03 -2.57
C LEU A 258 8.11 6.44 -2.35
N GLU A 259 9.44 6.62 -2.25
CA GLU A 259 10.06 7.95 -2.07
C GLU A 259 10.04 8.79 -3.36
N ILE A 260 9.92 8.15 -4.54
CA ILE A 260 9.90 8.87 -5.82
C ILE A 260 8.50 9.05 -6.42
N LEU A 261 7.50 8.24 -6.00
CA LEU A 261 6.13 8.39 -6.51
C LEU A 261 5.54 9.79 -6.29
N PRO A 262 5.79 10.50 -5.15
CA PRO A 262 5.36 11.89 -5.00
C PRO A 262 5.96 12.85 -6.03
N ALA A 263 7.17 12.57 -6.54
CA ALA A 263 7.79 13.36 -7.60
C ALA A 263 7.08 13.15 -8.95
N LEU A 264 6.66 11.91 -9.25
CA LEU A 264 5.84 11.64 -10.44
C LEU A 264 4.46 12.28 -10.31
N ASP A 265 3.81 12.18 -9.15
CA ASP A 265 2.50 12.81 -8.88
C ASP A 265 2.57 14.34 -9.07
N TYR A 266 3.66 14.96 -8.61
CA TYR A 266 3.93 16.38 -8.82
C TYR A 266 4.08 16.71 -10.32
N LEU A 267 4.88 15.95 -11.08
CA LEU A 267 5.03 16.16 -12.53
C LEU A 267 3.67 16.03 -13.23
N HIS A 268 2.91 15.01 -12.93
CA HIS A 268 1.58 14.80 -13.49
C HIS A 268 0.62 15.98 -13.18
N SER A 269 0.69 16.54 -11.97
CA SER A 269 -0.16 17.67 -11.56
C SER A 269 0.13 18.96 -12.34
N ILE A 270 1.32 19.10 -12.90
CA ILE A 270 1.70 20.25 -13.76
C ILE A 270 1.68 19.90 -15.24
N GLY A 271 1.04 18.78 -15.62
CA GLY A 271 0.85 18.36 -17.00
C GLY A 271 2.07 17.72 -17.68
N LEU A 272 3.01 17.19 -16.90
CA LEU A 272 4.25 16.55 -17.38
C LEU A 272 4.28 15.06 -17.06
N THR A 273 4.97 14.29 -17.90
CA THR A 273 5.31 12.87 -17.69
C THR A 273 6.82 12.69 -17.67
N TYR A 274 7.29 11.69 -16.90
CA TYR A 274 8.72 11.41 -16.74
C TYR A 274 9.30 10.52 -17.84
N ASN A 275 8.56 9.48 -18.27
CA ASN A 275 8.78 8.55 -19.40
C ASN A 275 9.99 7.61 -19.34
N ASP A 276 11.04 7.88 -18.58
CA ASP A 276 12.27 7.07 -18.53
C ASP A 276 12.62 6.60 -17.10
N LEU A 277 11.61 6.17 -16.33
CA LEU A 277 11.86 5.62 -15.01
C LEU A 277 12.52 4.25 -15.13
N LYS A 278 13.73 4.15 -14.58
CA LYS A 278 14.53 2.93 -14.52
C LYS A 278 15.54 3.03 -13.37
N PRO A 279 16.14 1.90 -12.93
CA PRO A 279 17.10 1.91 -11.81
C PRO A 279 18.30 2.84 -12.02
N ASP A 280 18.70 3.08 -13.26
CA ASP A 280 19.81 3.97 -13.61
C ASP A 280 19.52 5.44 -13.27
N ASN A 281 18.24 5.85 -13.35
CA ASN A 281 17.80 7.25 -13.17
C ASN A 281 17.33 7.56 -11.74
N ILE A 282 17.43 6.61 -10.81
CA ILE A 282 17.08 6.76 -9.40
C ILE A 282 18.38 6.76 -8.59
N MET A 283 18.70 7.88 -7.96
CA MET A 283 19.90 8.04 -7.11
C MET A 283 19.56 7.99 -5.64
N LEU A 284 20.35 7.20 -4.91
CA LEU A 284 20.37 7.17 -3.46
C LEU A 284 21.47 8.07 -2.96
N THR A 285 21.13 9.07 -2.15
CA THR A 285 22.07 9.93 -1.44
C THR A 285 22.08 9.57 0.05
N GLU A 286 22.88 10.26 0.86
CA GLU A 286 22.91 10.08 2.29
C GLU A 286 21.52 10.29 2.93
N ASP A 287 20.73 11.24 2.45
CA ASP A 287 19.49 11.71 3.05
C ASP A 287 18.24 11.59 2.16
N GLN A 288 18.39 11.34 0.85
CA GLN A 288 17.27 11.40 -0.11
C GLN A 288 17.34 10.32 -1.19
N VAL A 289 16.20 10.10 -1.85
CA VAL A 289 16.11 9.39 -3.14
C VAL A 289 15.69 10.41 -4.19
N LYS A 290 16.45 10.49 -5.29
CA LYS A 290 16.22 11.49 -6.34
C LYS A 290 16.15 10.90 -7.73
N LEU A 291 15.29 11.47 -8.56
CA LEU A 291 15.28 11.30 -10.00
C LEU A 291 16.31 12.26 -10.63
N ILE A 292 17.22 11.73 -11.47
CA ILE A 292 18.36 12.50 -11.94
C ILE A 292 18.34 12.87 -13.44
N ASP A 293 17.53 12.22 -14.24
CA ASP A 293 17.49 12.48 -15.70
C ASP A 293 16.11 12.96 -16.16
N LEU A 294 16.02 14.24 -16.50
CA LEU A 294 14.82 14.88 -17.05
C LEU A 294 14.80 14.91 -18.58
N GLY A 295 15.72 14.21 -19.25
CA GLY A 295 15.87 14.26 -20.70
C GLY A 295 14.71 13.67 -21.50
N ALA A 296 13.87 12.86 -20.87
CA ALA A 296 12.69 12.25 -21.48
C ALA A 296 11.36 12.88 -20.99
N VAL A 297 11.44 13.88 -20.08
CA VAL A 297 10.24 14.57 -19.58
C VAL A 297 9.58 15.33 -20.74
N SER A 298 8.28 15.18 -20.86
CA SER A 298 7.46 15.80 -21.91
C SER A 298 6.08 16.16 -21.38
N THR A 299 5.39 17.03 -22.11
CA THR A 299 3.98 17.30 -21.82
C THR A 299 3.13 16.05 -22.07
N ILE A 300 2.04 15.93 -21.34
CA ILE A 300 1.07 14.85 -21.54
C ILE A 300 0.53 14.95 -22.98
N GLU A 301 0.40 13.80 -23.65
CA GLU A 301 -0.07 13.67 -25.04
C GLU A 301 0.82 14.38 -26.10
N ALA A 302 2.08 14.66 -25.77
CA ALA A 302 2.99 15.25 -26.74
C ALA A 302 3.22 14.32 -27.94
N TYR A 303 3.09 14.87 -29.15
CA TYR A 303 3.42 14.19 -30.39
C TYR A 303 4.82 14.61 -30.84
N GLY A 304 5.73 13.65 -30.93
CA GLY A 304 7.12 13.96 -31.35
C GLY A 304 8.07 12.80 -31.15
N ASN A 305 9.35 13.09 -31.01
CA ASN A 305 10.38 12.10 -30.70
C ASN A 305 10.18 11.57 -29.29
N LEU A 306 9.69 10.33 -29.17
CA LEU A 306 9.51 9.65 -27.90
C LEU A 306 10.87 9.18 -27.38
N TYR A 307 11.29 9.76 -26.27
CA TYR A 307 12.48 9.34 -25.54
C TYR A 307 12.09 8.32 -24.47
N GLY A 308 13.00 7.39 -24.17
CA GLY A 308 12.82 6.40 -23.11
C GLY A 308 13.57 5.10 -23.43
N THR A 309 13.63 4.21 -22.46
CA THR A 309 14.41 2.97 -22.53
C THR A 309 13.53 1.78 -22.91
N ARG A 310 13.82 1.12 -24.03
CA ARG A 310 13.12 -0.10 -24.46
C ARG A 310 13.18 -1.18 -23.37
N GLY A 311 12.06 -1.86 -23.13
CA GLY A 311 11.89 -2.85 -22.05
C GLY A 311 11.33 -2.26 -20.73
N PHE A 312 11.29 -0.92 -20.61
CA PHE A 312 10.57 -0.22 -19.53
C PHE A 312 9.33 0.51 -20.03
N GLN A 313 9.32 0.93 -21.31
CA GLN A 313 8.24 1.70 -21.90
C GLN A 313 6.95 0.92 -22.04
N ALA A 314 5.82 1.61 -21.88
CA ALA A 314 4.50 1.09 -22.13
C ALA A 314 4.28 0.75 -23.62
N PRO A 315 3.58 -0.34 -23.96
CA PRO A 315 3.44 -0.80 -25.34
C PRO A 315 2.67 0.17 -26.24
N GLU A 316 1.77 0.96 -25.67
CA GLU A 316 0.93 1.91 -26.39
C GLU A 316 1.59 3.27 -26.64
N ILE A 317 2.70 3.59 -25.99
CA ILE A 317 3.30 4.95 -25.99
C ILE A 317 3.52 5.51 -27.39
N ALA A 318 3.83 4.66 -28.36
CA ALA A 318 4.01 5.07 -29.75
C ALA A 318 2.70 5.52 -30.44
N LYS A 319 1.55 5.18 -29.88
CA LYS A 319 0.22 5.48 -30.44
C LYS A 319 -0.47 6.62 -29.69
N THR A 320 -0.39 6.60 -28.36
CA THR A 320 -1.06 7.57 -27.48
C THR A 320 -0.22 8.78 -27.12
N GLY A 321 1.11 8.70 -27.36
CA GLY A 321 2.04 9.61 -26.70
C GLY A 321 2.21 9.27 -25.22
N PRO A 322 2.99 10.07 -24.48
CA PRO A 322 3.21 9.92 -23.06
C PRO A 322 1.98 10.34 -22.24
N THR A 323 1.61 9.52 -21.28
CA THR A 323 0.45 9.74 -20.38
C THR A 323 0.81 9.35 -18.94
N VAL A 324 -0.02 9.69 -17.97
CA VAL A 324 0.11 9.19 -16.59
C VAL A 324 0.19 7.67 -16.57
N ALA A 325 -0.64 6.98 -17.36
CA ALA A 325 -0.65 5.52 -17.43
C ALA A 325 0.65 4.93 -18.01
N THR A 326 1.37 5.64 -18.90
CA THR A 326 2.67 5.19 -19.40
C THR A 326 3.74 5.29 -18.31
N ASP A 327 3.72 6.31 -17.46
CA ASP A 327 4.63 6.40 -16.31
C ASP A 327 4.33 5.32 -15.26
N ILE A 328 3.07 5.04 -14.94
CA ILE A 328 2.68 3.93 -14.05
C ILE A 328 3.25 2.60 -14.55
N TYR A 329 3.19 2.35 -15.85
CA TYR A 329 3.79 1.16 -16.46
C TYR A 329 5.31 1.10 -16.21
N THR A 330 6.03 2.22 -16.39
CA THR A 330 7.49 2.26 -16.15
C THR A 330 7.83 2.01 -14.67
N VAL A 331 6.99 2.47 -13.73
CA VAL A 331 7.14 2.15 -12.29
C VAL A 331 7.01 0.65 -12.04
N GLY A 332 5.97 0.02 -12.60
CA GLY A 332 5.76 -1.44 -12.48
C GLY A 332 6.94 -2.23 -13.06
N ARG A 333 7.43 -1.84 -14.23
CA ARG A 333 8.62 -2.45 -14.86
C ARG A 333 9.88 -2.28 -14.03
N THR A 334 10.08 -1.09 -13.45
CA THR A 334 11.23 -0.81 -12.58
C THR A 334 11.20 -1.69 -11.33
N LEU A 335 10.07 -1.81 -10.66
CA LEU A 335 9.89 -2.73 -9.53
C LEU A 335 10.19 -4.19 -9.92
N ALA A 336 9.68 -4.64 -11.07
CA ALA A 336 9.93 -6.00 -11.57
C ALA A 336 11.43 -6.24 -11.82
N VAL A 337 12.13 -5.29 -12.44
CA VAL A 337 13.58 -5.40 -12.72
C VAL A 337 14.41 -5.39 -11.42
N LEU A 338 14.02 -4.62 -10.42
CA LEU A 338 14.70 -4.57 -9.13
C LEU A 338 14.56 -5.89 -8.34
N THR A 339 13.40 -6.53 -8.42
CA THR A 339 13.03 -7.64 -7.52
C THR A 339 13.05 -9.02 -8.17
N LEU A 340 12.92 -9.09 -9.49
CA LEU A 340 12.83 -10.35 -10.24
C LEU A 340 14.00 -10.55 -11.19
N ASN A 341 14.35 -11.79 -11.43
CA ASN A 341 15.34 -12.14 -12.46
C ASN A 341 14.67 -12.09 -13.85
N MET A 342 14.41 -10.87 -14.32
CA MET A 342 13.75 -10.64 -15.61
C MET A 342 14.61 -11.18 -16.78
N PRO A 343 14.01 -11.97 -17.68
CA PRO A 343 14.72 -12.44 -18.87
C PRO A 343 15.09 -11.28 -19.81
N MET A 344 16.26 -11.39 -20.44
CA MET A 344 16.73 -10.40 -21.40
C MET A 344 16.87 -11.03 -22.78
N GLU A 345 16.33 -10.34 -23.79
CA GLU A 345 16.42 -10.70 -25.20
C GLU A 345 17.02 -9.51 -25.99
N HIS A 346 18.06 -9.77 -26.76
CA HIS A 346 18.73 -8.73 -27.57
C HIS A 346 19.11 -7.44 -26.78
N GLY A 347 19.52 -7.60 -25.51
CA GLY A 347 19.95 -6.48 -24.66
C GLY A 347 18.80 -5.65 -24.03
N ARG A 348 17.55 -6.11 -24.12
CA ARG A 348 16.37 -5.52 -23.47
C ARG A 348 15.64 -6.52 -22.59
N TYR A 349 14.99 -6.06 -21.55
CA TYR A 349 14.11 -6.89 -20.75
C TYR A 349 12.87 -7.32 -21.56
N ARG A 350 12.53 -8.60 -21.47
CA ARG A 350 11.31 -9.15 -22.09
C ARG A 350 10.07 -8.47 -21.50
N ASP A 351 9.06 -8.24 -22.34
CA ASP A 351 7.79 -7.66 -21.92
C ASP A 351 7.01 -8.61 -21.00
N GLY A 352 6.08 -8.06 -20.21
CA GLY A 352 5.25 -8.79 -19.25
C GLY A 352 5.93 -9.07 -17.90
N ILE A 353 5.15 -9.64 -17.00
CA ILE A 353 5.59 -10.12 -15.68
C ILE A 353 5.70 -11.65 -15.74
N PRO A 354 6.77 -12.26 -15.21
CA PRO A 354 6.93 -13.71 -15.22
C PRO A 354 5.84 -14.45 -14.44
N ASP A 355 5.64 -15.73 -14.78
CA ASP A 355 4.69 -16.59 -14.08
C ASP A 355 5.16 -16.86 -12.63
N PRO A 356 4.27 -16.75 -11.61
CA PRO A 356 4.58 -17.13 -10.24
C PRO A 356 5.04 -18.58 -10.08
N ALA A 357 4.64 -19.49 -10.97
CA ALA A 357 5.11 -20.88 -10.94
C ALA A 357 6.62 -20.99 -11.10
N GLU A 358 7.23 -20.06 -11.87
CA GLU A 358 8.67 -20.02 -12.13
C GLU A 358 9.44 -19.12 -11.15
N HIS A 359 8.73 -18.25 -10.40
CA HIS A 359 9.33 -17.24 -9.54
C HIS A 359 8.85 -17.35 -8.09
N PRO A 360 9.68 -17.91 -7.16
CA PRO A 360 9.32 -18.08 -5.74
C PRO A 360 8.91 -16.77 -5.04
N VAL A 361 9.51 -15.65 -5.42
CA VAL A 361 9.18 -14.30 -4.89
C VAL A 361 7.73 -13.94 -5.17
N LEU A 362 7.24 -14.19 -6.39
CA LEU A 362 5.86 -13.89 -6.79
C LEU A 362 4.84 -14.82 -6.11
N ARG A 363 5.22 -16.08 -5.85
CA ARG A 363 4.40 -17.01 -5.05
C ARG A 363 4.32 -16.62 -3.59
N ARG A 364 5.44 -16.15 -3.03
CA ARG A 364 5.51 -15.72 -1.63
C ARG A 364 4.71 -14.44 -1.40
N TYR A 365 4.82 -13.47 -2.32
CA TYR A 365 4.20 -12.15 -2.21
C TYR A 365 3.14 -11.95 -3.30
N GLU A 366 2.04 -12.68 -3.19
CA GLU A 366 0.96 -12.68 -4.20
C GLU A 366 0.41 -11.27 -4.48
N PHE A 367 0.20 -10.44 -3.44
CA PHE A 367 -0.34 -9.10 -3.64
C PHE A 367 0.66 -8.15 -4.30
N PHE A 368 1.95 -8.39 -4.14
CA PHE A 368 2.97 -7.73 -4.94
C PHE A 368 2.90 -8.15 -6.41
N HIS A 369 2.69 -9.45 -6.68
CA HIS A 369 2.46 -9.93 -8.05
C HIS A 369 1.23 -9.26 -8.68
N ARG A 370 0.10 -9.22 -7.95
CA ARG A 370 -1.12 -8.53 -8.41
C ARG A 370 -0.87 -7.04 -8.70
N LEU A 371 -0.12 -6.37 -7.85
CA LEU A 371 0.26 -4.96 -8.05
C LEU A 371 1.09 -4.78 -9.32
N LEU A 372 2.07 -5.65 -9.57
CA LEU A 372 2.85 -5.61 -10.80
C LEU A 372 1.99 -5.81 -12.03
N LEU A 373 1.04 -6.76 -12.00
CA LEU A 373 0.10 -7.01 -13.11
C LEU A 373 -0.77 -5.78 -13.37
N SER A 374 -1.36 -5.18 -12.34
CA SER A 374 -2.18 -3.97 -12.48
C SER A 374 -1.35 -2.78 -13.00
N ALA A 375 -0.12 -2.58 -12.51
CA ALA A 375 0.73 -1.50 -12.98
C ALA A 375 1.19 -1.68 -14.43
N THR A 376 1.32 -2.92 -14.92
CA THR A 376 1.80 -3.27 -16.25
C THR A 376 0.71 -3.87 -17.15
N ASP A 377 -0.57 -3.63 -16.84
CA ASP A 377 -1.68 -4.09 -17.68
C ASP A 377 -1.52 -3.54 -19.12
N PRO A 378 -1.72 -4.37 -20.15
CA PRO A 378 -1.69 -3.92 -21.54
C PRO A 378 -2.70 -2.80 -21.85
N ASP A 379 -3.85 -2.79 -21.17
CA ASP A 379 -4.85 -1.72 -21.28
C ASP A 379 -4.54 -0.60 -20.26
N PRO A 380 -4.18 0.62 -20.74
CA PRO A 380 -3.87 1.76 -19.87
C PRO A 380 -4.99 2.12 -18.89
N ALA A 381 -6.26 1.91 -19.29
CA ALA A 381 -7.43 2.22 -18.46
C ALA A 381 -7.57 1.29 -17.25
N ARG A 382 -6.88 0.14 -17.24
CA ARG A 382 -6.88 -0.84 -16.15
C ARG A 382 -5.73 -0.67 -15.17
N ARG A 383 -4.81 0.27 -15.46
CA ARG A 383 -3.71 0.61 -14.55
C ARG A 383 -4.18 1.56 -13.46
N PHE A 384 -3.30 1.83 -12.48
CA PHE A 384 -3.58 2.85 -11.46
C PHE A 384 -3.78 4.21 -12.11
N GLY A 385 -4.84 4.92 -11.70
CA GLY A 385 -5.22 6.21 -12.30
C GLY A 385 -4.27 7.38 -11.97
N SER A 386 -3.40 7.23 -10.96
CA SER A 386 -2.40 8.23 -10.60
C SER A 386 -1.22 7.60 -9.84
N ALA A 387 -0.10 8.32 -9.78
CA ALA A 387 1.06 7.93 -8.97
C ALA A 387 0.71 7.86 -7.47
N ARG A 388 -0.16 8.74 -6.99
CA ARG A 388 -0.69 8.73 -5.62
C ARG A 388 -1.51 7.47 -5.34
N ALA A 389 -2.41 7.07 -6.25
CA ALA A 389 -3.20 5.86 -6.11
C ALA A 389 -2.30 4.61 -6.05
N MET A 390 -1.30 4.53 -6.94
CA MET A 390 -0.31 3.45 -6.91
C MET A 390 0.50 3.45 -5.62
N ALA A 391 0.92 4.62 -5.11
CA ALA A 391 1.67 4.73 -3.87
C ALA A 391 0.87 4.19 -2.67
N ALA A 392 -0.43 4.48 -2.59
CA ALA A 392 -1.30 3.96 -1.53
C ALA A 392 -1.36 2.43 -1.55
N GLN A 393 -1.56 1.83 -2.74
CA GLN A 393 -1.59 0.38 -2.89
C GLN A 393 -0.23 -0.27 -2.60
N LEU A 394 0.84 0.35 -3.06
CA LEU A 394 2.20 -0.12 -2.82
C LEU A 394 2.56 -0.07 -1.32
N ALA A 395 2.13 0.96 -0.60
CA ALA A 395 2.30 1.06 0.85
C ALA A 395 1.54 -0.04 1.61
N GLY A 396 0.33 -0.39 1.17
CA GLY A 396 -0.44 -1.51 1.72
C GLY A 396 0.26 -2.86 1.50
N VAL A 397 0.72 -3.12 0.27
CA VAL A 397 1.47 -4.34 -0.08
C VAL A 397 2.79 -4.43 0.71
N LEU A 398 3.50 -3.31 0.91
CA LEU A 398 4.71 -3.27 1.74
C LEU A 398 4.42 -3.75 3.17
N ARG A 399 3.34 -3.28 3.77
CA ARG A 399 2.94 -3.66 5.14
C ARG A 399 2.62 -5.13 5.26
N GLU A 400 1.94 -5.71 4.28
CA GLU A 400 1.68 -7.15 4.24
C GLU A 400 2.96 -7.98 4.11
N ILE A 401 3.90 -7.54 3.26
CA ILE A 401 5.21 -8.19 3.11
C ILE A 401 5.96 -8.15 4.45
N LEU A 402 6.03 -6.98 5.09
CA LEU A 402 6.71 -6.84 6.38
C LEU A 402 6.03 -7.67 7.47
N ALA A 403 4.71 -7.71 7.51
CA ALA A 403 3.97 -8.54 8.46
C ALA A 403 4.23 -10.04 8.22
N LEU A 404 4.32 -10.47 6.96
CA LEU A 404 4.66 -11.85 6.60
C LEU A 404 6.10 -12.23 6.98
N ASP A 405 7.05 -11.30 6.80
CA ASP A 405 8.47 -11.58 7.00
C ASP A 405 8.92 -11.43 8.46
N THR A 406 8.31 -10.51 9.21
CA THR A 406 8.72 -10.20 10.59
C THR A 406 7.78 -10.79 11.66
N GLY A 407 6.54 -11.16 11.30
CA GLY A 407 5.49 -11.54 12.24
C GLY A 407 4.90 -10.38 13.06
N ALA A 408 5.42 -9.16 12.87
CA ALA A 408 4.90 -7.96 13.51
C ALA A 408 3.77 -7.33 12.67
N GLU A 409 2.74 -6.80 13.33
CA GLU A 409 1.69 -6.07 12.63
C GLU A 409 2.19 -4.72 12.08
N HIS A 410 1.61 -4.32 10.94
CA HIS A 410 1.89 -3.05 10.29
C HIS A 410 0.56 -2.41 9.83
N PRO A 411 -0.29 -1.94 10.75
CA PRO A 411 -1.61 -1.39 10.43
C PRO A 411 -1.49 -0.10 9.60
N GLN A 412 -2.49 0.14 8.75
CA GLN A 412 -2.64 1.35 7.97
C GLN A 412 -4.11 1.76 7.89
N LEU A 413 -4.37 3.06 8.04
CA LEU A 413 -5.68 3.59 7.68
C LEU A 413 -5.81 3.65 6.17
N SER A 414 -6.87 3.07 5.64
CA SER A 414 -7.21 3.19 4.22
C SER A 414 -7.60 4.62 3.87
N THR A 415 -7.21 5.08 2.69
CA THR A 415 -7.66 6.36 2.13
C THR A 415 -8.88 6.22 1.23
N VAL A 416 -9.22 4.98 0.86
CA VAL A 416 -10.32 4.67 -0.08
C VAL A 416 -11.45 3.88 0.55
N PHE A 417 -11.24 3.32 1.75
CA PHE A 417 -12.27 2.65 2.54
C PHE A 417 -12.40 3.24 3.95
N SER A 418 -13.61 3.25 4.49
CA SER A 418 -13.81 3.49 5.91
C SER A 418 -13.19 2.36 6.75
N PRO A 419 -12.96 2.57 8.06
CA PRO A 419 -12.76 1.46 8.98
C PRO A 419 -13.92 0.46 8.89
N GLN A 420 -13.69 -0.79 9.33
CA GLN A 420 -14.74 -1.77 9.48
C GLN A 420 -15.87 -1.21 10.35
N ARG A 421 -17.12 -1.29 9.88
CA ARG A 421 -18.29 -0.66 10.55
C ARG A 421 -18.65 -1.30 11.88
N SER A 422 -18.53 -2.63 11.94
CA SER A 422 -18.72 -3.44 13.16
C SER A 422 -17.94 -4.76 13.01
N SER A 423 -17.64 -5.42 14.13
CA SER A 423 -17.11 -6.79 14.07
C SER A 423 -18.24 -7.79 13.76
N PHE A 424 -17.89 -8.84 13.01
CA PHE A 424 -18.77 -9.98 12.72
C PHE A 424 -18.06 -11.29 13.06
N GLY A 425 -18.82 -12.34 13.29
CA GLY A 425 -18.29 -13.67 13.54
C GLY A 425 -17.51 -13.82 14.85
N THR A 426 -17.68 -12.90 15.80
CA THR A 426 -16.89 -12.89 17.04
C THR A 426 -17.48 -13.71 18.15
N ASP A 427 -18.81 -13.82 18.25
CA ASP A 427 -19.48 -14.46 19.38
C ASP A 427 -20.33 -15.70 19.02
N GLU A 428 -20.37 -16.13 17.76
CA GLU A 428 -21.18 -17.24 17.28
C GLU A 428 -20.91 -18.55 18.05
N LEU A 429 -19.64 -18.87 18.31
CA LEU A 429 -19.30 -20.08 19.07
C LEU A 429 -19.72 -19.96 20.53
N ILE A 430 -19.44 -18.81 21.16
CA ILE A 430 -19.73 -18.64 22.57
C ILE A 430 -21.24 -18.52 22.85
N ARG A 431 -22.02 -17.96 21.92
CA ARG A 431 -23.49 -17.87 22.04
C ARG A 431 -24.16 -19.25 22.22
N GLN A 432 -23.54 -20.33 21.72
CA GLN A 432 -24.08 -21.68 21.93
C GLN A 432 -24.19 -22.04 23.43
N THR A 433 -23.28 -21.52 24.24
CA THR A 433 -23.30 -21.77 25.70
C THR A 433 -24.50 -21.11 26.38
N ASP A 434 -25.11 -20.11 25.76
CA ASP A 434 -26.30 -19.43 26.32
C ASP A 434 -27.51 -20.38 26.42
N ALA A 435 -27.51 -21.50 25.67
CA ALA A 435 -28.49 -22.58 25.84
C ALA A 435 -28.54 -23.12 27.29
N TYR A 436 -27.44 -23.05 28.03
CA TYR A 436 -27.40 -23.38 29.45
C TYR A 436 -28.05 -22.31 30.33
N ALA A 437 -28.17 -21.07 29.85
CA ALA A 437 -28.76 -19.96 30.59
C ALA A 437 -30.28 -19.81 30.31
N ASP A 438 -30.67 -19.88 29.02
CA ASP A 438 -32.06 -19.59 28.58
C ASP A 438 -32.80 -20.75 27.91
N GLY A 439 -32.10 -21.84 27.61
CA GLY A 439 -32.68 -23.03 26.95
C GLY A 439 -32.87 -22.90 25.45
N ILE A 440 -32.34 -21.84 24.82
CA ILE A 440 -32.48 -21.59 23.38
C ILE A 440 -31.22 -22.06 22.68
N GLY A 441 -31.35 -23.11 21.86
CA GLY A 441 -30.26 -23.56 20.98
C GLY A 441 -29.96 -22.52 19.91
N ARG A 442 -28.66 -22.24 19.71
CA ARG A 442 -28.17 -21.30 18.69
C ARG A 442 -27.21 -22.01 17.75
N SER A 443 -27.34 -21.74 16.45
CA SER A 443 -26.38 -22.22 15.46
C SER A 443 -25.19 -21.25 15.41
N PRO A 444 -23.94 -21.75 15.32
CA PRO A 444 -22.74 -20.92 15.18
C PRO A 444 -22.51 -20.44 13.73
N GLN A 445 -23.59 -20.13 13.02
CA GLN A 445 -23.50 -19.76 11.60
C GLN A 445 -23.45 -18.25 11.42
N LEU A 446 -22.55 -17.80 10.54
CA LEU A 446 -22.48 -16.44 10.07
C LEU A 446 -23.73 -16.08 9.24
N GLN A 447 -24.12 -14.82 9.29
CA GLN A 447 -25.21 -14.28 8.49
C GLN A 447 -24.66 -13.32 7.43
N ALA A 448 -24.97 -13.58 6.17
CA ALA A 448 -24.50 -12.77 5.05
C ALA A 448 -24.90 -11.27 5.17
N SER A 449 -26.10 -11.01 5.68
CA SER A 449 -26.60 -9.65 5.93
C SER A 449 -25.80 -8.90 7.01
N GLU A 450 -25.38 -9.60 8.09
CA GLU A 450 -24.56 -9.02 9.16
C GLU A 450 -23.14 -8.70 8.63
N ILE A 451 -22.57 -9.60 7.84
CA ILE A 451 -21.26 -9.37 7.20
C ILE A 451 -21.32 -8.17 6.27
N ALA A 452 -22.29 -8.12 5.37
CA ALA A 452 -22.43 -7.01 4.42
C ALA A 452 -22.62 -5.66 5.14
N ALA A 453 -23.34 -5.66 6.27
CA ALA A 453 -23.50 -4.45 7.08
C ALA A 453 -22.23 -4.07 7.86
N ALA A 454 -21.37 -5.04 8.19
CA ALA A 454 -20.16 -4.84 8.97
C ALA A 454 -18.94 -4.43 8.13
N LEU A 455 -18.90 -4.80 6.85
CA LEU A 455 -17.79 -4.50 5.95
C LEU A 455 -17.60 -3.00 5.75
N PRO A 456 -16.35 -2.55 5.48
CA PRO A 456 -16.05 -1.16 5.14
C PRO A 456 -16.86 -0.64 3.96
N ILE A 457 -17.03 0.67 3.90
CA ILE A 457 -17.65 1.33 2.75
C ILE A 457 -16.61 2.17 2.01
N PRO A 458 -16.71 2.28 0.68
CA PRO A 458 -15.88 3.18 -0.10
C PRO A 458 -16.02 4.63 0.38
N LEU A 459 -14.89 5.31 0.48
CA LEU A 459 -14.84 6.75 0.75
C LEU A 459 -14.86 7.51 -0.58
N MET A 460 -15.49 8.65 -0.58
CA MET A 460 -15.43 9.61 -1.66
C MET A 460 -14.12 10.39 -1.56
N ASP A 461 -13.51 10.72 -2.70
CA ASP A 461 -12.34 11.60 -2.72
C ASP A 461 -12.75 13.01 -2.25
N PRO A 462 -12.15 13.53 -1.16
CA PRO A 462 -12.47 14.89 -0.70
C PRO A 462 -12.11 15.99 -1.71
N ALA A 463 -11.22 15.69 -2.66
CA ALA A 463 -10.84 16.61 -3.73
C ALA A 463 -11.81 16.59 -4.93
N ASP A 464 -12.76 15.64 -4.96
CA ASP A 464 -13.77 15.59 -6.01
C ASP A 464 -14.67 16.84 -5.95
N PRO A 465 -14.91 17.51 -7.08
CA PRO A 465 -15.81 18.70 -7.13
C PRO A 465 -17.23 18.44 -6.63
N SER A 466 -17.69 17.17 -6.65
CA SER A 466 -19.02 16.77 -6.14
C SER A 466 -19.07 16.62 -4.62
N ALA A 467 -17.92 16.56 -3.91
CA ALA A 467 -17.87 16.30 -2.49
C ALA A 467 -18.68 17.29 -1.63
N PRO A 468 -18.63 18.61 -1.86
CA PRO A 468 -19.42 19.55 -1.08
C PRO A 468 -20.93 19.35 -1.26
N LEU A 469 -21.37 18.96 -2.47
CA LEU A 469 -22.79 18.73 -2.79
C LEU A 469 -23.33 17.49 -2.07
N LEU A 470 -22.55 16.41 -2.04
CA LEU A 470 -22.92 15.18 -1.33
C LEU A 470 -22.86 15.37 0.19
N ALA A 471 -21.90 16.13 0.70
CA ALA A 471 -21.82 16.43 2.13
C ALA A 471 -23.09 17.14 2.63
N ALA A 472 -23.70 17.99 1.81
CA ALA A 472 -24.96 18.67 2.12
C ALA A 472 -26.19 17.74 2.14
N ALA A 473 -26.09 16.56 1.48
CA ALA A 473 -27.18 15.56 1.40
C ALA A 473 -27.12 14.50 2.51
N VAL A 474 -26.20 14.61 3.48
CA VAL A 474 -26.08 13.66 4.58
C VAL A 474 -27.19 13.90 5.61
N HIS A 475 -28.04 12.90 5.82
CA HIS A 475 -29.08 12.88 6.84
C HIS A 475 -29.02 11.60 7.68
N PRO A 476 -29.42 11.67 8.97
CA PRO A 476 -29.46 10.47 9.82
C PRO A 476 -30.50 9.42 9.36
N GLU A 477 -31.60 9.88 8.79
CA GLU A 477 -32.67 9.04 8.24
C GLU A 477 -32.40 8.73 6.77
N PRO A 478 -32.25 7.45 6.38
CA PRO A 478 -31.90 7.06 4.99
C PRO A 478 -32.88 7.59 3.93
N ARG A 479 -34.18 7.67 4.25
CA ARG A 479 -35.18 8.21 3.30
C ARG A 479 -34.98 9.69 3.04
N GLN A 480 -34.74 10.48 4.09
CA GLN A 480 -34.44 11.92 3.95
C GLN A 480 -33.14 12.15 3.18
N ALA A 481 -32.14 11.29 3.39
CA ALA A 481 -30.91 11.33 2.61
C ALA A 481 -31.17 11.03 1.11
N LEU A 482 -32.04 10.07 0.79
CA LEU A 482 -32.44 9.80 -0.60
C LEU A 482 -33.18 10.99 -1.24
N ASP A 483 -34.09 11.61 -0.50
CA ASP A 483 -34.81 12.81 -0.97
C ASP A 483 -33.83 13.96 -1.26
N ALA A 484 -32.85 14.18 -0.38
CA ALA A 484 -31.81 15.19 -0.56
C ALA A 484 -30.89 14.91 -1.75
N LEU A 485 -30.54 13.62 -2.02
CA LEU A 485 -29.80 13.23 -3.22
C LEU A 485 -30.62 13.47 -4.50
N GLN A 486 -31.93 13.20 -4.46
CA GLN A 486 -32.81 13.48 -5.59
C GLN A 486 -32.90 14.99 -5.86
N GLU A 487 -33.05 15.82 -4.81
CA GLU A 487 -33.02 17.29 -4.96
C GLU A 487 -31.68 17.79 -5.52
N ALA A 488 -30.55 17.17 -5.15
CA ALA A 488 -29.24 17.50 -5.71
C ALA A 488 -29.17 17.17 -7.20
N ARG A 489 -29.73 16.01 -7.61
CA ARG A 489 -29.85 15.59 -9.01
C ARG A 489 -30.73 16.55 -9.83
N ASP A 490 -31.87 16.93 -9.29
CA ASP A 490 -32.80 17.85 -9.97
C ASP A 490 -32.20 19.26 -10.14
N ARG A 491 -31.42 19.73 -9.14
CA ARG A 491 -30.69 21.00 -9.25
C ARG A 491 -29.59 20.92 -10.34
N ALA A 492 -28.82 19.85 -10.38
CA ALA A 492 -27.81 19.64 -11.42
C ALA A 492 -28.45 19.58 -12.84
N ALA A 493 -29.61 18.93 -12.96
CA ALA A 493 -30.34 18.87 -14.22
C ALA A 493 -30.84 20.24 -14.68
N THR A 494 -31.09 21.18 -13.74
CA THR A 494 -31.54 22.58 -14.04
C THR A 494 -30.37 23.45 -14.49
N ASP A 495 -29.15 23.17 -14.04
CA ASP A 495 -27.94 23.93 -14.38
C ASP A 495 -26.79 22.96 -14.76
N PRO A 496 -26.88 22.27 -15.91
CA PRO A 496 -25.91 21.26 -16.31
C PRO A 496 -24.53 21.81 -16.66
N GLU A 497 -24.42 23.10 -17.02
CA GLU A 497 -23.12 23.72 -17.36
C GLU A 497 -22.22 23.92 -16.14
N ASN A 498 -22.78 24.02 -14.93
CA ASN A 498 -22.07 24.20 -13.68
C ASN A 498 -22.02 22.91 -12.84
N ALA A 499 -22.65 21.83 -13.29
CA ALA A 499 -22.61 20.54 -12.60
C ALA A 499 -21.25 19.85 -12.78
N PRO A 500 -20.61 19.33 -11.71
CA PRO A 500 -19.41 18.53 -11.84
C PRO A 500 -19.63 17.29 -12.71
N GLU A 501 -18.67 16.93 -13.56
CA GLU A 501 -18.75 15.74 -14.44
C GLU A 501 -18.91 14.43 -13.66
N THR A 502 -18.33 14.37 -12.46
CA THR A 502 -18.39 13.20 -11.57
C THR A 502 -19.71 13.05 -10.82
N LEU A 503 -20.54 14.12 -10.78
CA LEU A 503 -21.70 14.20 -9.90
C LEU A 503 -22.73 13.10 -10.11
N ASP A 504 -23.00 12.70 -11.34
CA ASP A 504 -24.00 11.64 -11.63
C ASP A 504 -23.54 10.27 -11.09
N LEU A 505 -22.25 9.95 -11.22
CA LEU A 505 -21.67 8.74 -10.63
C LEU A 505 -21.73 8.79 -9.11
N GLU A 506 -21.29 9.90 -8.50
CA GLU A 506 -21.22 10.05 -7.05
C GLU A 506 -22.61 10.02 -6.39
N LEU A 507 -23.59 10.68 -6.99
CA LEU A 507 -24.99 10.59 -6.55
C LEU A 507 -25.54 9.16 -6.65
N SER A 508 -25.22 8.46 -7.73
CA SER A 508 -25.66 7.08 -7.93
C SER A 508 -25.04 6.13 -6.91
N LEU A 509 -23.74 6.27 -6.61
CA LEU A 509 -23.07 5.46 -5.59
C LEU A 509 -23.54 5.77 -4.17
N ALA A 510 -23.84 7.06 -3.87
CA ALA A 510 -24.43 7.45 -2.59
C ALA A 510 -25.83 6.86 -2.40
N GLU A 511 -26.67 6.89 -3.44
CA GLU A 511 -27.99 6.26 -3.45
C GLU A 511 -27.91 4.76 -3.25
N VAL A 512 -27.04 4.08 -3.98
CA VAL A 512 -26.77 2.62 -3.86
C VAL A 512 -26.41 2.25 -2.42
N ARG A 513 -25.52 3.01 -1.79
CA ARG A 513 -25.13 2.79 -0.40
C ARG A 513 -26.33 2.87 0.54
N LEU A 514 -27.16 3.92 0.45
CA LEU A 514 -28.32 4.08 1.30
C LEU A 514 -29.34 2.95 1.12
N ARG A 515 -29.56 2.52 -0.14
CA ARG A 515 -30.46 1.40 -0.43
C ARG A 515 -29.93 0.07 0.10
N LEU A 516 -28.62 -0.16 0.06
CA LEU A 516 -28.01 -1.32 0.71
C LEU A 516 -28.24 -1.31 2.23
N ASP A 517 -28.07 -0.15 2.88
CA ASP A 517 -28.33 -0.01 4.32
C ASP A 517 -29.81 -0.26 4.66
N MET A 518 -30.75 0.02 3.74
CA MET A 518 -32.16 -0.32 3.85
C MET A 518 -32.51 -1.78 3.47
N GLY A 519 -31.56 -2.53 2.94
CA GLY A 519 -31.76 -3.94 2.55
C GLY A 519 -32.33 -4.15 1.14
N GLU A 520 -32.33 -3.14 0.28
CA GLU A 520 -32.92 -3.16 -1.08
C GLU A 520 -31.92 -3.71 -2.14
N SER A 521 -31.31 -4.87 -1.88
CA SER A 521 -30.22 -5.43 -2.70
C SER A 521 -30.58 -5.61 -4.19
N ALA A 522 -31.80 -6.09 -4.50
CA ALA A 522 -32.25 -6.28 -5.87
C ALA A 522 -32.34 -4.94 -6.64
N THR A 523 -32.81 -3.87 -5.99
CA THR A 523 -32.86 -2.52 -6.58
C THR A 523 -31.45 -2.00 -6.85
N VAL A 524 -30.54 -2.23 -5.90
CA VAL A 524 -29.12 -1.86 -6.01
C VAL A 524 -28.47 -2.55 -7.22
N LEU A 525 -28.61 -3.86 -7.37
CA LEU A 525 -28.07 -4.60 -8.52
C LEU A 525 -28.59 -4.07 -9.84
N TYR A 526 -29.89 -3.74 -9.91
CA TYR A 526 -30.46 -3.13 -11.10
C TYR A 526 -29.85 -1.74 -11.38
N GLN A 527 -29.70 -0.88 -10.38
CA GLN A 527 -29.11 0.44 -10.54
C GLN A 527 -27.65 0.37 -11.00
N LEU A 528 -26.83 -0.46 -10.33
CA LEU A 528 -25.42 -0.66 -10.69
C LEU A 528 -25.24 -1.15 -12.13
N SER A 529 -26.12 -2.05 -12.62
CA SER A 529 -26.07 -2.55 -14.00
C SER A 529 -26.28 -1.46 -15.08
N ARG A 530 -26.82 -0.31 -14.71
CA ARG A 530 -27.09 0.81 -15.62
C ARG A 530 -25.95 1.82 -15.70
N ILE A 531 -25.04 1.82 -14.74
CA ILE A 531 -23.86 2.70 -14.75
C ILE A 531 -22.93 2.21 -15.87
N ARG A 532 -22.51 3.14 -16.74
CA ARG A 532 -21.67 2.84 -17.91
C ARG A 532 -20.20 3.15 -17.69
N THR A 533 -19.89 3.94 -16.68
CA THR A 533 -18.53 4.33 -16.33
C THR A 533 -17.88 3.20 -15.53
N TYR A 534 -16.61 2.89 -15.82
CA TYR A 534 -15.84 1.95 -15.01
C TYR A 534 -15.42 2.63 -13.69
N ASP A 535 -15.80 2.01 -12.58
CA ASP A 535 -15.36 2.40 -11.24
C ASP A 535 -15.38 1.15 -10.33
N TRP A 536 -14.30 0.89 -9.62
CA TRP A 536 -14.15 -0.28 -8.74
C TRP A 536 -15.21 -0.33 -7.62
N ARG A 537 -15.78 0.82 -7.24
CA ARG A 537 -16.84 0.91 -6.22
C ARG A 537 -18.12 0.23 -6.68
N ILE A 538 -18.35 0.16 -7.99
CA ILE A 538 -19.47 -0.58 -8.57
C ILE A 538 -19.34 -2.07 -8.26
N ASP A 539 -18.14 -2.64 -8.45
CA ASP A 539 -17.87 -4.04 -8.11
C ASP A 539 -17.99 -4.28 -6.61
N TRP A 540 -17.52 -3.34 -5.77
CA TRP A 540 -17.65 -3.44 -4.32
C TRP A 540 -19.12 -3.52 -3.88
N TYR A 541 -19.96 -2.59 -4.34
CA TYR A 541 -21.38 -2.58 -4.00
C TYR A 541 -22.14 -3.74 -4.64
N THR A 542 -21.74 -4.21 -5.81
CA THR A 542 -22.26 -5.45 -6.42
C THR A 542 -21.93 -6.63 -5.52
N GLY A 543 -20.70 -6.75 -5.04
CA GLY A 543 -20.30 -7.79 -4.10
C GLY A 543 -21.13 -7.80 -2.83
N LEU A 544 -21.37 -6.62 -2.22
CA LEU A 544 -22.20 -6.49 -1.01
C LEU A 544 -23.66 -6.87 -1.27
N ALA A 545 -24.21 -6.48 -2.41
CA ALA A 545 -25.60 -6.79 -2.77
C ALA A 545 -25.77 -8.29 -3.05
N GLU A 546 -24.90 -8.89 -3.88
CA GLU A 546 -24.91 -10.32 -4.19
C GLU A 546 -24.67 -11.19 -2.94
N LEU A 547 -23.81 -10.72 -2.00
CA LEU A 547 -23.60 -11.37 -0.72
C LEU A 547 -24.90 -11.44 0.10
N ARG A 548 -25.65 -10.34 0.18
CA ARG A 548 -26.95 -10.30 0.87
C ARG A 548 -28.00 -11.19 0.22
N GLU A 549 -27.98 -11.29 -1.11
CA GLU A 549 -28.85 -12.21 -1.89
C GLU A 549 -28.35 -13.67 -1.87
N GLN A 550 -27.27 -13.96 -1.11
CA GLN A 550 -26.64 -15.28 -0.97
C GLN A 550 -26.10 -15.86 -2.30
N ASN A 551 -25.80 -14.99 -3.26
CA ASN A 551 -25.16 -15.34 -4.53
C ASN A 551 -23.63 -15.33 -4.38
N TYR A 552 -23.08 -16.26 -3.59
CA TYR A 552 -21.70 -16.24 -3.12
C TYR A 552 -20.65 -16.23 -4.21
N GLU A 553 -20.84 -16.97 -5.31
CA GLU A 553 -19.88 -16.99 -6.43
C GLU A 553 -19.78 -15.61 -7.12
N ARG A 554 -20.92 -14.94 -7.31
CA ARG A 554 -20.96 -13.60 -7.91
C ARG A 554 -20.37 -12.55 -6.95
N ALA A 555 -20.69 -12.67 -5.66
CA ALA A 555 -20.11 -11.82 -4.64
C ALA A 555 -18.58 -11.97 -4.59
N PHE A 556 -18.07 -13.22 -4.63
CA PHE A 556 -16.65 -13.51 -4.67
C PHE A 556 -15.98 -12.90 -5.90
N ALA A 557 -16.55 -13.09 -7.09
CA ALA A 557 -16.02 -12.54 -8.32
C ALA A 557 -15.96 -11.00 -8.30
N ALA A 558 -16.98 -10.34 -7.74
CA ALA A 558 -17.03 -8.89 -7.60
C ALA A 558 -15.96 -8.38 -6.61
N PHE A 559 -15.80 -9.01 -5.45
CA PHE A 559 -14.74 -8.64 -4.49
C PHE A 559 -13.34 -8.95 -5.02
N GLU A 560 -13.17 -10.00 -5.82
CA GLU A 560 -11.91 -10.32 -6.48
C GLU A 560 -11.54 -9.27 -7.55
N ALA A 561 -12.54 -8.73 -8.26
CA ALA A 561 -12.33 -7.61 -9.17
C ALA A 561 -11.83 -6.36 -8.42
N VAL A 562 -12.41 -6.06 -7.25
CA VAL A 562 -11.91 -4.97 -6.39
C VAL A 562 -10.48 -5.25 -5.92
N LEU A 563 -10.18 -6.47 -5.48
CA LEU A 563 -8.83 -6.84 -5.03
C LEU A 563 -7.79 -6.75 -6.16
N HIS A 564 -8.20 -6.98 -7.40
CA HIS A 564 -7.32 -6.82 -8.56
C HIS A 564 -6.89 -5.36 -8.74
N VAL A 565 -7.83 -4.42 -8.57
CA VAL A 565 -7.55 -2.97 -8.68
C VAL A 565 -6.86 -2.41 -7.43
N LEU A 566 -7.22 -2.94 -6.24
CA LEU A 566 -6.76 -2.46 -4.94
C LEU A 566 -6.04 -3.55 -4.13
N PRO A 567 -4.89 -4.07 -4.63
CA PRO A 567 -4.20 -5.21 -4.00
C PRO A 567 -3.62 -4.90 -2.62
N GLY A 568 -3.40 -3.62 -2.28
CA GLY A 568 -2.90 -3.19 -0.97
C GLY A 568 -3.98 -3.03 0.10
N GLU A 569 -5.27 -3.11 -0.25
CA GLU A 569 -6.37 -2.87 0.69
C GLU A 569 -6.75 -4.13 1.47
N ILE A 570 -7.09 -3.94 2.75
CA ILE A 570 -7.55 -5.01 3.65
C ILE A 570 -9.03 -5.35 3.40
N ALA A 571 -9.85 -4.37 3.04
CA ALA A 571 -11.30 -4.53 2.89
C ALA A 571 -11.72 -5.64 1.92
N PRO A 572 -11.20 -5.71 0.66
CA PRO A 572 -11.58 -6.78 -0.26
C PRO A 572 -11.10 -8.16 0.22
N LYS A 573 -9.96 -8.25 0.91
CA LYS A 573 -9.47 -9.51 1.48
C LYS A 573 -10.37 -10.02 2.60
N LEU A 574 -10.83 -9.12 3.47
CA LEU A 574 -11.78 -9.46 4.54
C LEU A 574 -13.12 -9.93 3.96
N ALA A 575 -13.62 -9.26 2.91
CA ALA A 575 -14.86 -9.62 2.23
C ALA A 575 -14.74 -11.00 1.56
N LEU A 576 -13.64 -11.27 0.86
CA LEU A 576 -13.35 -12.56 0.24
C LEU A 576 -13.26 -13.69 1.27
N ALA A 577 -12.59 -13.44 2.41
CA ALA A 577 -12.49 -14.41 3.50
C ALA A 577 -13.85 -14.78 4.05
N ALA A 578 -14.68 -13.77 4.37
CA ALA A 578 -16.02 -13.97 4.92
C ALA A 578 -16.95 -14.65 3.91
N ASN A 579 -16.87 -14.29 2.63
CA ASN A 579 -17.65 -14.93 1.59
C ASN A 579 -17.25 -16.41 1.41
N ALA A 580 -15.97 -16.72 1.41
CA ALA A 580 -15.49 -18.10 1.34
C ALA A 580 -15.96 -18.95 2.54
N GLU A 581 -15.99 -18.38 3.74
CA GLU A 581 -16.53 -19.03 4.93
C GLU A 581 -18.04 -19.28 4.82
N LEU A 582 -18.81 -18.32 4.27
CA LEU A 582 -20.25 -18.51 4.03
C LEU A 582 -20.53 -19.63 3.01
N VAL A 583 -19.71 -19.75 1.98
CA VAL A 583 -19.79 -20.87 1.03
C VAL A 583 -19.66 -22.20 1.76
N LEU A 584 -18.66 -22.33 2.65
CA LEU A 584 -18.43 -23.55 3.42
C LEU A 584 -19.57 -23.88 4.40
N GLN A 585 -20.30 -22.87 4.88
CA GLN A 585 -21.38 -23.06 5.85
C GLN A 585 -22.75 -23.32 5.22
N GLN A 586 -23.02 -22.74 4.06
CA GLN A 586 -24.39 -22.64 3.51
C GLN A 586 -24.54 -23.27 2.14
N TRP A 587 -23.47 -23.66 1.49
CA TRP A 587 -23.49 -24.23 0.16
C TRP A 587 -22.65 -25.50 0.09
N ASP A 588 -23.23 -26.58 -0.50
CA ASP A 588 -22.52 -27.82 -0.77
C ASP A 588 -21.66 -27.68 -2.03
N SER A 589 -20.52 -27.03 -1.88
CA SER A 589 -19.59 -26.75 -2.98
C SER A 589 -18.89 -28.02 -3.46
N PRO A 590 -18.65 -28.18 -4.77
CA PRO A 590 -17.86 -29.28 -5.32
C PRO A 590 -16.38 -29.25 -4.89
N ASP A 591 -15.85 -28.10 -4.48
CA ASP A 591 -14.46 -27.91 -4.04
C ASP A 591 -14.39 -27.17 -2.69
N PRO A 592 -14.75 -27.80 -1.57
CA PRO A 592 -14.72 -27.17 -0.26
C PRO A 592 -13.29 -26.88 0.22
N GLU A 593 -12.28 -27.63 -0.25
CA GLU A 593 -10.87 -27.41 0.12
C GLU A 593 -10.35 -26.09 -0.43
N GLN A 594 -10.71 -25.73 -1.64
CA GLN A 594 -10.34 -24.46 -2.24
C GLN A 594 -10.93 -23.27 -1.45
N TRP A 595 -12.22 -23.36 -1.09
CA TRP A 595 -12.89 -22.32 -0.30
C TRP A 595 -12.27 -22.18 1.09
N ARG A 596 -11.90 -23.30 1.72
CA ARG A 596 -11.18 -23.28 3.00
C ARG A 596 -9.81 -22.61 2.86
N ALA A 597 -9.07 -22.92 1.80
CA ALA A 597 -7.79 -22.31 1.51
C ALA A 597 -7.92 -20.80 1.29
N TYR A 598 -8.96 -20.33 0.59
CA TYR A 598 -9.25 -18.90 0.42
C TYR A 598 -9.58 -18.22 1.76
N ALA A 599 -10.50 -18.79 2.54
CA ALA A 599 -10.88 -18.22 3.83
C ALA A 599 -9.67 -18.11 4.77
N GLU A 600 -8.88 -19.17 4.92
CA GLU A 600 -7.69 -19.18 5.76
C GLU A 600 -6.64 -18.16 5.28
N LYS A 601 -6.34 -18.14 3.98
CA LYS A 601 -5.37 -17.23 3.38
C LYS A 601 -5.75 -15.78 3.62
N PHE A 602 -6.98 -15.39 3.30
CA PHE A 602 -7.40 -14.00 3.39
C PHE A 602 -7.59 -13.55 4.82
N TYR A 603 -8.24 -14.34 5.70
CA TYR A 603 -8.30 -14.02 7.13
C TYR A 603 -6.90 -13.93 7.74
N GLY A 604 -6.01 -14.87 7.41
CA GLY A 604 -4.63 -14.88 7.91
C GLY A 604 -3.82 -13.67 7.45
N THR A 605 -4.01 -13.22 6.21
CA THR A 605 -3.35 -12.00 5.69
C THR A 605 -3.85 -10.76 6.41
N VAL A 606 -5.18 -10.60 6.53
CA VAL A 606 -5.79 -9.46 7.23
C VAL A 606 -5.32 -9.42 8.69
N TRP A 607 -5.44 -10.53 9.41
CA TRP A 607 -5.08 -10.61 10.84
C TRP A 607 -3.61 -10.34 11.10
N ARG A 608 -2.73 -10.86 10.25
CA ARG A 608 -1.29 -10.64 10.38
C ARG A 608 -0.91 -9.19 10.14
N THR A 609 -1.59 -8.52 9.20
CA THR A 609 -1.28 -7.14 8.83
C THR A 609 -1.85 -6.13 9.82
N ASP A 610 -3.09 -6.35 10.29
CA ASP A 610 -3.80 -5.44 11.19
C ASP A 610 -4.60 -6.20 12.26
N ARG A 611 -4.11 -6.18 13.49
CA ARG A 611 -4.72 -6.81 14.66
C ARG A 611 -5.97 -6.08 15.18
N ALA A 612 -6.29 -4.91 14.66
CA ALA A 612 -7.54 -4.22 14.97
C ALA A 612 -8.75 -4.86 14.27
N VAL A 613 -8.54 -5.60 13.18
CA VAL A 613 -9.59 -6.29 12.41
C VAL A 613 -9.91 -7.64 13.09
N VAL A 614 -10.52 -7.58 14.26
CA VAL A 614 -10.76 -8.77 15.12
C VAL A 614 -11.63 -9.84 14.45
N SER A 615 -12.52 -9.48 13.52
CA SER A 615 -13.30 -10.44 12.73
C SER A 615 -12.41 -11.45 12.00
N ALA A 616 -11.22 -11.01 11.57
CA ALA A 616 -10.26 -11.87 10.91
C ALA A 616 -9.63 -12.90 11.87
N ALA A 617 -9.37 -12.54 13.15
CA ALA A 617 -8.86 -13.47 14.15
C ALA A 617 -9.85 -14.63 14.38
N PHE A 618 -11.13 -14.28 14.59
CA PHE A 618 -12.16 -15.28 14.85
C PHE A 618 -12.46 -16.14 13.62
N GLY A 619 -12.47 -15.52 12.41
CA GLY A 619 -12.60 -16.25 11.15
C GLY A 619 -11.45 -17.24 10.94
N LEU A 620 -10.21 -16.76 11.10
CA LEU A 620 -9.01 -17.60 11.03
C LEU A 620 -9.06 -18.75 12.03
N ALA A 621 -9.41 -18.46 13.28
CA ALA A 621 -9.50 -19.49 14.32
C ALA A 621 -10.53 -20.56 13.97
N ARG A 622 -11.69 -20.21 13.42
CA ARG A 622 -12.69 -21.20 12.96
C ARG A 622 -12.15 -22.06 11.81
N GLN A 623 -11.45 -21.48 10.82
CA GLN A 623 -10.89 -22.25 9.71
C GLN A 623 -9.75 -23.17 10.16
N LEU A 624 -8.87 -22.70 11.04
CA LEU A 624 -7.80 -23.50 11.62
C LEU A 624 -8.33 -24.67 12.45
N ALA A 625 -9.35 -24.41 13.28
CA ALA A 625 -9.99 -25.45 14.08
C ALA A 625 -10.70 -26.50 13.21
N ALA A 626 -11.43 -26.06 12.17
CA ALA A 626 -12.06 -26.97 11.19
C ALA A 626 -11.02 -27.84 10.43
N ALA A 627 -9.79 -27.35 10.28
CA ALA A 627 -8.68 -28.09 9.71
C ALA A 627 -7.89 -28.95 10.77
N GLY A 628 -8.38 -29.04 12.01
CA GLY A 628 -7.73 -29.80 13.11
C GLY A 628 -6.51 -29.09 13.72
N ARG A 629 -6.20 -27.86 13.35
CA ARG A 629 -5.06 -27.07 13.86
C ARG A 629 -5.48 -26.20 15.03
N VAL A 630 -5.95 -26.86 16.11
CA VAL A 630 -6.58 -26.17 17.25
C VAL A 630 -5.60 -25.28 18.02
N GLU A 631 -4.35 -25.67 18.17
CA GLU A 631 -3.33 -24.85 18.83
C GLU A 631 -3.16 -23.50 18.10
N ALA A 632 -2.99 -23.54 16.78
CA ALA A 632 -2.87 -22.32 15.97
C ALA A 632 -4.16 -21.47 16.00
N ALA A 633 -5.34 -22.10 16.11
CA ALA A 633 -6.61 -21.40 16.27
C ALA A 633 -6.68 -20.66 17.62
N VAL A 634 -6.19 -21.29 18.69
CA VAL A 634 -6.11 -20.68 20.03
C VAL A 634 -5.09 -19.55 20.04
N ASP A 635 -3.93 -19.73 19.41
CA ASP A 635 -2.90 -18.70 19.30
C ASP A 635 -3.44 -17.44 18.61
N ALA A 636 -4.20 -17.59 17.50
CA ALA A 636 -4.81 -16.45 16.80
C ALA A 636 -5.77 -15.66 17.71
N LEU A 637 -6.54 -16.35 18.58
CA LEU A 637 -7.41 -15.70 19.55
C LEU A 637 -6.62 -15.09 20.73
N ASP A 638 -5.48 -15.68 21.10
CA ASP A 638 -4.61 -15.17 22.15
C ASP A 638 -3.88 -13.89 21.78
N GLU A 639 -3.70 -13.65 20.51
CA GLU A 639 -3.14 -12.40 19.98
C GLU A 639 -4.13 -11.22 20.01
N VAL A 640 -5.43 -11.45 20.27
CA VAL A 640 -6.41 -10.37 20.43
C VAL A 640 -6.04 -9.50 21.63
N ALA A 641 -5.87 -8.20 21.39
CA ALA A 641 -5.38 -7.25 22.38
C ALA A 641 -6.33 -7.11 23.58
N THR A 642 -5.77 -6.92 24.78
CA THR A 642 -6.53 -6.75 26.02
C THR A 642 -7.47 -5.54 26.01
N SER A 643 -7.17 -4.54 25.19
CA SER A 643 -7.99 -3.35 24.95
C SER A 643 -9.18 -3.57 24.02
N ALA A 644 -9.21 -4.68 23.27
CA ALA A 644 -10.28 -4.98 22.34
C ALA A 644 -11.59 -5.35 23.09
N ARG A 645 -12.72 -4.86 22.59
CA ARG A 645 -14.05 -5.16 23.18
C ARG A 645 -14.36 -6.65 23.23
N CYS A 646 -13.86 -7.42 22.27
CA CYS A 646 -14.05 -8.88 22.18
C CYS A 646 -12.95 -9.69 22.87
N TYR A 647 -12.03 -9.07 23.62
CA TYR A 647 -10.95 -9.78 24.32
C TYR A 647 -11.46 -10.95 25.17
N THR A 648 -12.44 -10.70 26.06
CA THR A 648 -13.02 -11.74 26.92
C THR A 648 -13.71 -12.83 26.09
N VAL A 649 -14.40 -12.43 25.01
CA VAL A 649 -15.05 -13.37 24.09
C VAL A 649 -14.01 -14.26 23.40
N ALA A 650 -12.88 -13.71 22.95
CA ALA A 650 -11.78 -14.48 22.37
C ALA A 650 -11.25 -15.53 23.36
N ARG A 651 -11.03 -15.15 24.63
CA ARG A 651 -10.59 -16.09 25.68
C ARG A 651 -11.59 -17.22 25.93
N MET A 652 -12.89 -16.89 25.92
CA MET A 652 -13.97 -17.89 26.10
C MET A 652 -14.10 -18.80 24.87
N THR A 653 -13.98 -18.24 23.66
CA THR A 653 -13.98 -19.02 22.41
C THR A 653 -12.80 -19.99 22.36
N ALA A 654 -11.62 -19.59 22.81
CA ALA A 654 -10.45 -20.47 22.92
C ALA A 654 -10.72 -21.67 23.85
N VAL A 655 -11.46 -21.49 24.95
CA VAL A 655 -11.87 -22.60 25.82
C VAL A 655 -12.76 -23.59 25.06
N LEU A 656 -13.73 -23.10 24.29
CA LEU A 656 -14.62 -23.98 23.52
C LEU A 656 -13.84 -24.75 22.45
N LEU A 657 -12.93 -24.11 21.74
CA LEU A 657 -12.09 -24.76 20.73
C LEU A 657 -11.23 -25.88 21.34
N LEU A 658 -10.66 -25.65 22.52
CA LEU A 658 -9.88 -26.67 23.24
C LEU A 658 -10.76 -27.89 23.63
N LEU A 659 -12.00 -27.65 24.11
CA LEU A 659 -12.90 -28.74 24.51
C LEU A 659 -13.49 -29.52 23.33
N THR A 660 -13.50 -28.92 22.13
CA THR A 660 -14.02 -29.52 20.88
C THR A 660 -12.94 -29.96 19.92
N ALA A 661 -11.69 -29.90 20.35
CA ALA A 661 -10.51 -30.25 19.54
C ALA A 661 -10.52 -31.72 19.05
N ALA A 662 -11.05 -32.60 19.85
CA ALA A 662 -11.21 -34.02 19.59
C ALA A 662 -12.42 -34.56 20.37
N PRO A 663 -12.87 -35.80 20.11
CA PRO A 663 -13.80 -36.49 20.99
C PRO A 663 -13.27 -36.46 22.43
N VAL A 664 -14.16 -36.22 23.40
CA VAL A 664 -13.78 -36.03 24.83
C VAL A 664 -12.87 -37.14 25.34
N ALA A 665 -13.09 -38.39 24.90
CA ALA A 665 -12.27 -39.56 25.30
C ALA A 665 -10.81 -39.47 24.83
N GLU A 666 -10.56 -38.71 23.77
CA GLU A 666 -9.25 -38.60 23.11
C GLU A 666 -8.51 -37.31 23.50
N LEU A 667 -9.13 -36.40 24.26
CA LEU A 667 -8.49 -35.19 24.74
C LEU A 667 -7.30 -35.50 25.66
N ASP A 668 -6.25 -34.71 25.57
CA ASP A 668 -5.17 -34.76 26.54
C ASP A 668 -5.60 -34.15 27.89
N GLU A 669 -5.12 -34.73 29.01
CA GLU A 669 -5.30 -34.15 30.33
C GLU A 669 -4.84 -32.68 30.41
N SER A 670 -3.72 -32.35 29.71
CA SER A 670 -3.21 -31.00 29.65
C SER A 670 -4.19 -30.00 29.04
N THR A 671 -4.94 -30.40 28.02
CA THR A 671 -5.96 -29.58 27.36
C THR A 671 -7.10 -29.22 28.37
N LEU A 672 -7.55 -30.17 29.16
CA LEU A 672 -8.56 -29.92 30.21
C LEU A 672 -8.05 -28.94 31.29
N HIS A 673 -6.77 -29.08 31.68
CA HIS A 673 -6.11 -28.15 32.60
C HIS A 673 -5.96 -26.74 32.03
N VAL A 674 -5.54 -26.60 30.75
CA VAL A 674 -5.44 -25.32 30.06
C VAL A 674 -6.81 -24.66 29.95
N ALA A 675 -7.86 -25.41 29.56
CA ALA A 675 -9.22 -24.91 29.50
C ALA A 675 -9.69 -24.42 30.88
N ALA A 676 -9.43 -25.20 31.94
CA ALA A 676 -9.79 -24.82 33.31
C ALA A 676 -9.08 -23.55 33.80
N SER A 677 -7.77 -23.43 33.53
CA SER A 677 -7.01 -22.24 33.90
C SER A 677 -7.50 -20.97 33.17
N ARG A 678 -7.89 -21.10 31.88
CA ARG A 678 -8.49 -20.00 31.11
C ARG A 678 -9.83 -19.54 31.66
N VAL A 679 -10.71 -20.48 32.06
CA VAL A 679 -11.98 -20.13 32.73
C VAL A 679 -11.73 -19.44 34.07
N GLN A 680 -10.71 -19.87 34.82
CA GLN A 680 -10.36 -19.25 36.11
C GLN A 680 -9.80 -17.83 35.95
N ALA A 681 -9.19 -17.53 34.83
CA ALA A 681 -8.65 -16.22 34.52
C ALA A 681 -9.69 -15.22 33.99
N LEU A 682 -10.93 -15.65 33.72
CA LEU A 682 -11.98 -14.74 33.27
C LEU A 682 -12.34 -13.69 34.35
N PRO A 683 -12.78 -12.49 33.93
CA PRO A 683 -13.21 -11.44 34.85
C PRO A 683 -14.33 -11.93 35.78
N ALA A 684 -14.28 -11.49 37.02
CA ALA A 684 -15.26 -11.94 38.08
C ALA A 684 -16.73 -11.63 37.75
N GLY A 685 -17.00 -10.68 36.87
CA GLY A 685 -18.34 -10.30 36.43
C GLY A 685 -18.81 -10.96 35.12
N GLU A 686 -18.02 -11.88 34.53
CA GLU A 686 -18.39 -12.50 33.27
C GLU A 686 -19.59 -13.44 33.42
N SER A 687 -20.67 -13.12 32.72
CA SER A 687 -21.94 -13.84 32.82
C SER A 687 -21.85 -15.28 32.35
N ARG A 688 -20.99 -15.59 31.37
CA ARG A 688 -20.81 -16.92 30.79
C ARG A 688 -19.78 -17.78 31.52
N ALA A 689 -19.06 -17.22 32.51
CA ALA A 689 -18.03 -17.96 33.25
C ALA A 689 -18.60 -19.24 33.94
N LEU A 690 -19.82 -19.17 34.46
CA LEU A 690 -20.47 -20.34 35.07
C LEU A 690 -20.83 -21.43 34.05
N GLN A 691 -21.27 -21.05 32.86
CA GLN A 691 -21.57 -21.97 31.76
C GLN A 691 -20.29 -22.71 31.33
N LEU A 692 -19.20 -21.98 31.09
CA LEU A 692 -17.90 -22.55 30.73
C LEU A 692 -17.33 -23.44 31.84
N ARG A 693 -17.51 -23.05 33.11
CA ARG A 693 -17.13 -23.88 34.24
C ARG A 693 -17.84 -25.24 34.22
N VAL A 694 -19.15 -25.27 33.98
CA VAL A 694 -19.94 -26.50 33.87
C VAL A 694 -19.44 -27.34 32.68
N LEU A 695 -19.15 -26.72 31.55
CA LEU A 695 -18.64 -27.41 30.35
C LEU A 695 -17.29 -28.07 30.62
N VAL A 696 -16.33 -27.37 31.22
CA VAL A 696 -14.99 -27.91 31.54
C VAL A 696 -15.07 -29.04 32.54
N LEU A 697 -15.85 -28.89 33.62
CA LEU A 697 -16.01 -29.95 34.62
C LEU A 697 -16.76 -31.17 34.05
N GLY A 698 -17.80 -30.93 33.22
CA GLY A 698 -18.53 -31.99 32.52
C GLY A 698 -17.65 -32.75 31.49
N ALA A 699 -16.83 -32.04 30.74
CA ALA A 699 -15.88 -32.67 29.84
C ALA A 699 -14.83 -33.50 30.60
N ALA A 700 -14.29 -32.97 31.69
CA ALA A 700 -13.33 -33.72 32.53
C ALA A 700 -14.01 -34.98 33.17
N LEU A 701 -15.27 -34.90 33.58
CA LEU A 701 -16.05 -36.03 34.06
C LEU A 701 -16.24 -37.09 32.97
N ALA A 702 -16.65 -36.68 31.77
CA ALA A 702 -16.84 -37.58 30.64
C ALA A 702 -15.52 -38.26 30.23
N TRP A 703 -14.39 -37.51 30.30
CA TRP A 703 -13.05 -38.01 30.04
C TRP A 703 -12.66 -39.15 31.02
N LEU A 704 -12.95 -39.00 32.33
CA LEU A 704 -12.75 -40.08 33.31
C LEU A 704 -13.67 -41.27 33.04
N GLN A 705 -14.94 -41.02 32.68
CA GLN A 705 -15.91 -42.08 32.38
C GLN A 705 -15.58 -42.88 31.11
N ALA A 706 -14.80 -42.28 30.19
CA ALA A 706 -14.26 -42.96 29.02
C ALA A 706 -13.09 -43.92 29.37
N GLY A 707 -12.71 -44.04 30.65
CA GLY A 707 -11.66 -44.92 31.12
C GLY A 707 -10.28 -44.28 31.27
N ASN A 708 -10.17 -42.98 31.03
CA ASN A 708 -8.90 -42.25 31.21
C ASN A 708 -8.58 -42.08 32.71
N THR A 709 -7.30 -41.97 33.02
CA THR A 709 -6.81 -41.81 34.40
C THR A 709 -5.89 -40.57 34.47
N PRO A 710 -6.07 -39.72 35.51
CA PRO A 710 -5.21 -38.54 35.67
C PRO A 710 -3.77 -38.95 35.97
N LYS A 711 -2.81 -38.31 35.26
CA LYS A 711 -1.38 -38.50 35.47
C LYS A 711 -0.87 -37.87 36.77
N ARG A 712 -1.57 -36.79 37.25
CA ARG A 712 -1.22 -36.05 38.46
C ARG A 712 -2.17 -36.46 39.61
N GLN A 713 -1.64 -37.13 40.63
CA GLN A 713 -2.37 -37.36 41.87
C GLN A 713 -2.67 -36.01 42.54
N ASN A 714 -3.88 -35.81 43.01
CA ASN A 714 -4.38 -34.58 43.68
C ASN A 714 -4.49 -33.33 42.77
N ALA A 715 -4.52 -33.48 41.43
CA ALA A 715 -4.87 -32.38 40.55
C ALA A 715 -6.25 -31.80 40.86
N LYS A 716 -6.39 -30.48 40.74
CA LYS A 716 -7.69 -29.79 40.89
C LYS A 716 -8.04 -29.07 39.60
N LEU A 717 -9.30 -29.16 39.19
CA LEU A 717 -9.88 -28.39 38.09
C LEU A 717 -10.93 -27.44 38.64
N LEU A 718 -10.75 -26.13 38.46
CA LEU A 718 -11.69 -25.12 38.92
C LEU A 718 -12.11 -25.29 40.40
N GLY A 719 -11.18 -25.77 41.25
CA GLY A 719 -11.39 -26.01 42.68
C GLY A 719 -11.94 -27.38 43.03
N ALA A 720 -12.46 -28.21 42.11
CA ALA A 720 -12.83 -29.61 42.30
C ALA A 720 -11.59 -30.52 42.18
N ALA A 721 -11.47 -31.54 42.99
CA ALA A 721 -10.45 -32.57 42.81
C ALA A 721 -10.72 -33.31 41.48
N PHE A 722 -9.66 -33.77 40.79
CA PHE A 722 -9.81 -34.47 39.53
C PHE A 722 -10.14 -35.94 39.75
N THR A 723 -11.29 -36.15 40.46
CA THR A 723 -11.87 -37.45 40.71
C THR A 723 -13.29 -37.46 40.17
N GLU A 724 -13.79 -38.65 39.81
CA GLU A 724 -15.15 -38.80 39.29
C GLU A 724 -16.20 -38.22 40.26
N ARG A 725 -16.04 -38.43 41.57
CA ARG A 725 -16.95 -37.94 42.60
C ARG A 725 -16.97 -36.40 42.65
N ASP A 726 -15.80 -35.77 42.79
CA ASP A 726 -15.70 -34.33 42.97
C ASP A 726 -16.07 -33.57 41.68
N LEU A 727 -15.77 -34.13 40.47
CA LEU A 727 -16.21 -33.56 39.20
C LEU A 727 -17.72 -33.67 39.01
N ARG A 728 -18.35 -34.80 39.44
CA ARG A 728 -19.83 -34.93 39.50
C ARG A 728 -20.44 -33.85 40.38
N ASP A 729 -19.95 -33.73 41.61
CA ASP A 729 -20.45 -32.75 42.58
C ASP A 729 -20.28 -31.30 42.09
N GLY A 730 -19.13 -31.00 41.43
CA GLY A 730 -18.87 -29.70 40.84
C GLY A 730 -19.78 -29.38 39.67
N THR A 731 -20.00 -30.33 38.75
CA THR A 731 -20.89 -30.18 37.59
C THR A 731 -22.36 -30.07 38.04
N GLU A 732 -22.81 -30.93 38.96
CA GLU A 732 -24.14 -30.86 39.53
C GLU A 732 -24.41 -29.49 40.19
N SER A 733 -23.49 -29.04 41.03
CA SER A 733 -23.60 -27.76 41.73
C SER A 733 -23.69 -26.60 40.75
N GLY A 734 -22.86 -26.61 39.68
CA GLY A 734 -22.89 -25.62 38.60
C GLY A 734 -24.23 -25.60 37.86
N LEU A 735 -24.75 -26.76 37.45
CA LEU A 735 -26.07 -26.89 36.80
C LEU A 735 -27.20 -26.37 37.67
N ARG A 736 -27.18 -26.68 39.00
CA ARG A 736 -28.14 -26.14 39.93
C ARG A 736 -28.03 -24.63 40.11
N ALA A 737 -26.82 -24.08 40.02
CA ALA A 737 -26.63 -22.65 40.04
C ALA A 737 -27.23 -22.00 38.78
N LEU A 738 -27.01 -22.57 37.58
CA LEU A 738 -27.66 -22.13 36.34
C LEU A 738 -29.17 -22.23 36.42
N ALA A 739 -29.72 -23.34 36.96
CA ALA A 739 -31.15 -23.54 37.14
C ALA A 739 -31.80 -22.44 38.00
N ARG A 740 -31.09 -21.88 39.00
CA ARG A 740 -31.61 -20.79 39.84
C ARG A 740 -31.84 -19.50 39.06
N HIS A 741 -31.03 -19.26 38.02
CA HIS A 741 -31.10 -18.07 37.15
C HIS A 741 -31.91 -18.30 35.87
N ALA A 742 -32.39 -19.53 35.63
CA ALA A 742 -33.14 -19.87 34.43
C ALA A 742 -34.46 -19.09 34.34
N PRO A 743 -34.76 -18.41 33.19
CA PRO A 743 -35.90 -17.52 33.04
C PRO A 743 -37.25 -18.28 33.00
N GLY A 744 -37.26 -19.53 32.52
CA GLY A 744 -38.46 -20.34 32.35
C GLY A 744 -38.51 -21.57 33.24
N ARG A 745 -39.75 -22.02 33.64
CA ARG A 745 -39.92 -23.24 34.44
C ARG A 745 -39.44 -24.51 33.74
N GLN A 746 -39.71 -24.64 32.46
CA GLN A 746 -39.31 -25.81 31.65
C GLN A 746 -37.78 -25.93 31.58
N HIS A 747 -37.08 -24.84 31.26
CA HIS A 747 -35.65 -24.85 31.23
C HIS A 747 -35.01 -25.12 32.60
N ARG A 748 -35.57 -24.53 33.67
CA ARG A 748 -35.16 -24.82 35.05
C ARG A 748 -35.26 -26.30 35.37
N TYR A 749 -36.38 -26.97 34.99
CA TYR A 749 -36.57 -28.40 35.23
C TYR A 749 -35.56 -29.22 34.41
N ALA A 750 -35.33 -28.88 33.13
CA ALA A 750 -34.33 -29.55 32.28
C ALA A 750 -32.92 -29.50 32.92
N LEU A 751 -32.50 -28.34 33.41
CA LEU A 751 -31.22 -28.20 34.12
C LEU A 751 -31.14 -28.99 35.42
N VAL A 752 -32.25 -29.03 36.20
CA VAL A 752 -32.32 -29.81 37.42
C VAL A 752 -32.31 -31.30 37.09
N ASP A 753 -33.01 -31.77 36.06
CA ASP A 753 -33.00 -33.15 35.62
C ASP A 753 -31.61 -33.58 35.13
N LEU A 754 -30.93 -32.73 34.39
CA LEU A 754 -29.53 -32.92 33.98
C LEU A 754 -28.63 -33.01 35.23
N ALA A 755 -28.78 -32.12 36.20
CA ALA A 755 -28.04 -32.16 37.46
C ALA A 755 -28.27 -33.47 38.20
N ASN A 756 -29.54 -33.93 38.29
CA ASN A 756 -29.92 -35.19 38.94
C ASN A 756 -29.34 -36.42 38.20
N SER A 757 -29.26 -36.42 36.89
CA SER A 757 -28.66 -37.51 36.11
C SER A 757 -27.15 -37.65 36.34
N ILE A 758 -26.48 -36.54 36.59
CA ILE A 758 -25.03 -36.49 36.86
C ILE A 758 -24.70 -36.85 38.31
N ARG A 759 -25.63 -36.62 39.25
CA ARG A 759 -25.44 -36.86 40.66
C ARG A 759 -24.96 -38.27 40.97
N ALA A 760 -24.02 -38.40 41.90
CA ALA A 760 -23.55 -39.70 42.38
C ALA A 760 -24.74 -40.48 42.96
N LYS A 761 -25.01 -41.70 42.47
CA LYS A 761 -26.00 -42.60 43.04
C LYS A 761 -25.48 -43.10 44.39
N THR A 762 -26.02 -42.59 45.48
CA THR A 762 -25.78 -43.14 46.81
C THR A 762 -26.79 -44.24 47.07
N TRP A 763 -26.32 -45.38 47.55
CA TRP A 763 -27.11 -46.57 47.85
C TRP A 763 -27.77 -46.41 49.21
N PHE A 764 -28.27 -45.24 49.60
CA PHE A 764 -29.17 -45.05 50.79
C PHE A 764 -30.01 -43.80 50.58
#